data_54c084d684a3d01c6f03284ee68a548a
#
_entry.id   54c084d684a3d01c6f03284ee68a548a
#
_cell.length_a   1.000
_cell.length_b   1.000
_cell.length_c   1.000
_cell.angle_alpha   90.00
_cell.angle_beta   90.00
_cell.angle_gamma   90.00
#
_symmetry.space_group_name_H-M   'P 1'
#
loop_
_entity.id
_entity.type
_entity.pdbx_description
1 polymer ?
#
loop_
_entity_poly.entity_id
_entity_poly.type
_entity_poly.pdbx_seq_one_letter_code
_entity_poly.pdbx_strand_id
1 'polypeptide(L)'
;MKRVLLLLIILFTVCPAFAQTVSVRDTVYRTYGFSDPNPVPSPSGHIYPYFKFEQFAQKSVEKQWREVVLENEYLKVVVMPQIGGKIWSIVDKSTGEELFYDNDVVKFRDISLRGPWTSGGIEFNYGVIGHAPSCSFPVEWTTRVNADGSVSCFIGVLELLTRSSWTVEINLPKDAAYLRTRSFWHNYSGFFQPYYTWANSGVRASDDLELIYPSSYTIGHDGKTSQYPIDEQGIDLAFYANQNFGLDKSFHPGGSHKGFFGAYYKDEEQGVLHYALRDEKLGRKYFSWAQSPQGEIWVGLLTDGRSQYVELQSGRLFNQNLLPSINTPYKQTLFSPFGTDVWNEYWMPFSKIGGADYVTLYAVVKLNASSLDVYPLTDASGILRLVDGDGVVLYSENADLKAAKPHSIKLSQSQCPAKLTIAGRTIWTSDSQEIDRPHVSNPDFDLNSPEGLAIYGEYLYGMRYYAEAERKADEALASSPALVKALNLKAMLLYRRMRYVESYEYSDKVLAIDQYDPVANYVGGLSAAALGKVYDAMDRFELASVTEPLRSASLTRLAQLHFVQGDIFLAAEYARKSLVCNAYNLTAYQILYQCEESENALLAIENLDPLCHFPAIERMLRGEISQEDLSAVIKEELTSQVYLEWACFYTEMGLANKAFKLLESCPERNALVETWQGWLSGDENSVSVIEASSVDLVFPFRTESYAPLEWAIENGGSWKSAYVLAMLQVHLGYSASALDLLSRYEPSYAPYYAFRAQLGGAESDLRRAIELAPSEWRYRQALALKIYAEGNYAEGIKLLDRYYASHKSNFHIADTYLKLLIAAREYHKADRVISEVNILPFEGQSGSHIMWRDIKLHLAAESIDRGKLKKAMHYVKESLEWPERLGVGRPYDDLVSEDLENMFLAVIYHRLGDESRASSYLAFVEDADIAKLYERVSTRVCGRYPSILPLLESLDASGDKKLF
;
A
#
# COMPACT_ATOMS: atom_id res chain seq x y z
N MET A 1 -0.17 87.33 -3.37
CA MET A 1 -0.06 86.47 -2.21
C MET A 1 -0.20 84.98 -2.70
N LYS A 2 0.94 84.36 -2.89
CA LYS A 2 1.02 82.94 -3.30
C LYS A 2 1.20 82.15 -2.03
N ARG A 3 0.24 81.23 -1.77
CA ARG A 3 0.44 80.20 -0.74
C ARG A 3 1.12 78.96 -1.38
N VAL A 4 2.29 78.65 -0.87
CA VAL A 4 3.01 77.43 -1.21
C VAL A 4 2.46 76.30 -0.33
N LEU A 5 1.94 75.27 -0.95
CA LEU A 5 1.48 74.06 -0.25
C LEU A 5 2.63 73.06 -0.27
N LEU A 6 3.19 72.78 0.89
CA LEU A 6 4.26 71.77 1.10
C LEU A 6 3.57 70.38 1.22
N LEU A 7 3.73 69.52 0.22
CA LEU A 7 3.28 68.13 0.26
C LEU A 7 4.41 67.30 0.94
N LEU A 8 4.18 66.89 2.17
CA LEU A 8 5.02 65.81 2.80
C LEU A 8 4.60 64.47 2.21
N ILE A 9 5.43 63.91 1.33
CA ILE A 9 5.33 62.52 0.91
C ILE A 9 6.01 61.66 1.99
N ILE A 10 5.22 61.03 2.87
CA ILE A 10 5.71 59.99 3.77
C ILE A 10 5.82 58.72 2.90
N LEU A 11 7.03 58.37 2.50
CA LEU A 11 7.34 57.05 1.95
C LEU A 11 7.20 56.03 3.11
N PHE A 12 6.03 55.35 3.16
CA PHE A 12 5.95 54.07 3.84
C PHE A 12 6.69 53.04 2.96
N THR A 13 7.89 52.71 3.34
CA THR A 13 8.51 51.47 2.90
C THR A 13 7.68 50.34 3.51
N VAL A 14 6.66 49.88 2.79
CA VAL A 14 6.02 48.58 3.06
C VAL A 14 7.08 47.56 2.72
N CYS A 15 7.81 47.08 3.73
CA CYS A 15 8.41 45.76 3.63
C CYS A 15 7.29 44.81 3.23
N PRO A 16 7.38 44.05 2.13
CA PRO A 16 6.40 43.02 1.89
C PRO A 16 6.55 42.02 3.00
N ALA A 17 5.73 42.08 4.03
CA ALA A 17 5.51 40.97 4.91
C ALA A 17 5.10 39.80 3.97
N PHE A 18 5.92 38.79 3.80
CA PHE A 18 5.57 37.60 3.05
C PHE A 18 4.33 37.02 3.72
N ALA A 19 3.19 37.31 3.10
CA ALA A 19 1.92 36.79 3.57
C ALA A 19 1.94 35.29 3.28
N GLN A 20 1.80 34.50 4.31
CA GLN A 20 1.57 33.08 4.20
C GLN A 20 0.32 32.82 3.34
N THR A 21 0.43 31.94 2.38
CA THR A 21 -0.65 31.73 1.41
C THR A 21 -1.00 30.25 1.24
N VAL A 22 -2.28 30.01 1.02
CA VAL A 22 -2.78 28.78 0.43
C VAL A 22 -3.55 29.14 -0.83
N SER A 23 -3.24 28.50 -1.93
CA SER A 23 -3.90 28.75 -3.23
C SER A 23 -4.15 27.44 -3.97
N VAL A 24 -5.14 27.48 -4.87
CA VAL A 24 -5.49 26.35 -5.72
C VAL A 24 -5.29 26.78 -7.17
N ARG A 25 -4.60 25.95 -7.95
CA ARG A 25 -4.36 26.20 -9.37
C ARG A 25 -4.43 24.90 -10.16
N ASP A 26 -4.54 25.02 -11.47
CA ASP A 26 -4.46 23.90 -12.40
C ASP A 26 -3.16 24.03 -13.20
N THR A 27 -2.36 22.97 -13.22
CA THR A 27 -1.06 22.89 -13.90
C THR A 27 -1.08 21.77 -14.93
N VAL A 28 -0.47 22.00 -16.08
CA VAL A 28 -0.38 21.01 -17.17
C VAL A 28 0.91 20.20 -17.01
N TYR A 29 0.77 18.88 -16.96
CA TYR A 29 1.88 17.94 -16.96
C TYR A 29 1.79 16.97 -18.13
N ARG A 30 2.94 16.59 -18.70
CA ARG A 30 3.02 15.39 -19.54
C ARG A 30 2.61 14.20 -18.69
N THR A 31 1.58 13.48 -19.17
CA THR A 31 0.97 12.40 -18.38
C THR A 31 0.96 11.11 -19.18
N TYR A 32 1.52 10.03 -18.59
CA TYR A 32 1.38 8.66 -19.05
C TYR A 32 0.27 8.01 -18.24
N GLY A 33 -0.92 7.98 -18.80
CA GLY A 33 -2.13 7.54 -18.11
C GLY A 33 -2.22 6.02 -17.95
N PHE A 34 -3.29 5.61 -17.28
CA PHE A 34 -3.72 4.23 -17.17
C PHE A 34 -5.18 4.11 -17.61
N SER A 35 -5.60 2.89 -17.93
CA SER A 35 -6.93 2.59 -18.44
C SER A 35 -7.29 1.13 -18.21
N ASP A 36 -8.43 0.71 -18.77
CA ASP A 36 -8.86 -0.69 -18.82
C ASP A 36 -9.14 -1.27 -17.40
N PRO A 37 -10.13 -0.69 -16.68
CA PRO A 37 -10.58 -1.27 -15.42
C PRO A 37 -11.11 -2.69 -15.66
N ASN A 38 -10.72 -3.63 -14.79
CA ASN A 38 -11.17 -5.01 -14.91
C ASN A 38 -12.66 -5.13 -14.56
N PRO A 39 -13.54 -5.49 -15.54
CA PRO A 39 -14.98 -5.59 -15.31
C PRO A 39 -15.39 -6.90 -14.61
N VAL A 40 -14.47 -7.85 -14.48
CA VAL A 40 -14.76 -9.16 -13.88
C VAL A 40 -14.54 -9.07 -12.38
N PRO A 41 -15.58 -9.27 -11.53
CA PRO A 41 -15.42 -9.19 -10.09
C PRO A 41 -14.51 -10.31 -9.58
N SER A 42 -13.74 -9.98 -8.53
CA SER A 42 -12.89 -10.94 -7.81
C SER A 42 -13.22 -10.92 -6.32
N PRO A 43 -14.43 -11.38 -5.89
CA PRO A 43 -14.91 -11.16 -4.52
C PRO A 43 -14.13 -11.91 -3.44
N SER A 44 -13.41 -12.96 -3.77
CA SER A 44 -12.48 -13.67 -2.87
C SER A 44 -11.09 -13.03 -2.82
N GLY A 45 -10.80 -12.06 -3.68
CA GLY A 45 -9.51 -11.38 -3.73
C GLY A 45 -9.30 -10.42 -2.55
N HIS A 46 -8.06 -10.30 -2.07
CA HIS A 46 -7.73 -9.48 -0.89
C HIS A 46 -7.93 -7.97 -1.11
N ILE A 47 -7.97 -7.47 -2.36
CA ILE A 47 -8.24 -6.05 -2.67
C ILE A 47 -9.72 -5.75 -2.94
N TYR A 48 -10.62 -6.74 -2.97
CA TYR A 48 -12.04 -6.51 -3.17
C TYR A 48 -12.61 -5.61 -2.06
N PRO A 49 -13.41 -4.57 -2.37
CA PRO A 49 -14.19 -4.34 -3.58
C PRO A 49 -13.48 -3.53 -4.68
N TYR A 50 -12.23 -3.19 -4.52
CA TYR A 50 -11.52 -2.50 -5.60
C TYR A 50 -11.23 -3.45 -6.77
N PHE A 51 -11.14 -2.85 -7.96
CA PHE A 51 -10.74 -3.51 -9.21
C PHE A 51 -9.40 -2.95 -9.69
N LYS A 52 -8.67 -3.76 -10.46
CA LYS A 52 -7.39 -3.37 -11.06
C LYS A 52 -7.59 -2.60 -12.35
N PHE A 53 -6.57 -1.79 -12.68
CA PHE A 53 -6.35 -1.23 -14.01
C PHE A 53 -5.15 -1.94 -14.64
N GLU A 54 -5.30 -2.43 -15.88
CA GLU A 54 -4.35 -3.37 -16.48
C GLU A 54 -3.71 -2.86 -17.77
N GLN A 55 -3.93 -1.58 -18.13
CA GLN A 55 -3.31 -0.92 -19.29
C GLN A 55 -2.64 0.38 -18.89
N PHE A 56 -1.39 0.55 -19.30
CA PHE A 56 -0.57 1.73 -19.01
C PHE A 56 -0.05 2.35 -20.31
N ALA A 57 -0.18 3.67 -20.45
CA ALA A 57 0.24 4.38 -21.64
C ALA A 57 1.77 4.40 -21.78
N GLN A 58 2.24 4.10 -22.99
CA GLN A 58 3.65 4.22 -23.38
C GLN A 58 3.98 5.60 -23.97
N LYS A 59 2.95 6.39 -24.29
CA LYS A 59 3.08 7.74 -24.81
C LYS A 59 2.36 8.72 -23.92
N SER A 60 2.97 9.86 -23.66
CA SER A 60 2.38 10.92 -22.86
C SER A 60 1.36 11.75 -23.65
N VAL A 61 0.45 12.35 -22.92
CA VAL A 61 -0.44 13.42 -23.35
C VAL A 61 -0.33 14.58 -22.37
N GLU A 62 -0.58 15.80 -22.82
CA GLU A 62 -0.75 16.95 -21.94
C GLU A 62 -2.07 16.79 -21.16
N LYS A 63 -1.99 16.81 -19.83
CA LYS A 63 -3.16 16.71 -18.96
C LYS A 63 -3.08 17.74 -17.85
N GLN A 64 -4.20 18.39 -17.55
CA GLN A 64 -4.35 19.35 -16.47
C GLN A 64 -4.60 18.62 -15.15
N TRP A 65 -3.86 19.00 -14.10
CA TRP A 65 -3.95 18.48 -12.76
C TRP A 65 -4.18 19.61 -11.76
N ARG A 66 -5.01 19.35 -10.75
CA ARG A 66 -5.28 20.29 -9.66
C ARG A 66 -4.13 20.25 -8.65
N GLU A 67 -3.59 21.42 -8.33
CA GLU A 67 -2.60 21.65 -7.29
C GLU A 67 -3.15 22.51 -6.18
N VAL A 68 -2.89 22.12 -4.91
CA VAL A 68 -3.01 22.98 -3.75
C VAL A 68 -1.61 23.40 -3.34
N VAL A 69 -1.35 24.70 -3.32
CA VAL A 69 -0.02 25.26 -3.01
C VAL A 69 -0.08 25.98 -1.67
N LEU A 70 0.75 25.52 -0.72
CA LEU A 70 0.99 26.18 0.55
C LEU A 70 2.36 26.83 0.51
N GLU A 71 2.48 28.07 1.01
CA GLU A 71 3.74 28.80 0.95
C GLU A 71 3.92 29.69 2.19
N ASN A 72 5.11 29.64 2.80
CA ASN A 72 5.57 30.58 3.82
C ASN A 72 6.89 31.23 3.39
N GLU A 73 7.61 31.87 4.32
CA GLU A 73 8.92 32.47 4.04
C GLU A 73 9.97 31.43 3.61
N TYR A 74 9.88 30.19 4.12
CA TYR A 74 10.93 29.18 4.02
C TYR A 74 10.62 28.12 2.97
N LEU A 75 9.37 27.66 2.88
CA LEU A 75 8.98 26.51 2.07
C LEU A 75 7.83 26.86 1.13
N LYS A 76 7.83 26.19 -0.03
CA LYS A 76 6.68 26.09 -0.92
C LYS A 76 6.33 24.62 -1.11
N VAL A 77 5.10 24.24 -0.81
CA VAL A 77 4.59 22.86 -0.84
C VAL A 77 3.48 22.73 -1.86
N VAL A 78 3.55 21.72 -2.71
CA VAL A 78 2.52 21.40 -3.71
C VAL A 78 1.88 20.07 -3.38
N VAL A 79 0.54 20.04 -3.27
CA VAL A 79 -0.24 18.84 -3.01
C VAL A 79 -1.12 18.56 -4.22
N MET A 80 -1.22 17.29 -4.65
CA MET A 80 -2.04 16.84 -5.79
C MET A 80 -3.21 15.96 -5.30
N PRO A 81 -4.41 16.53 -5.04
CA PRO A 81 -5.55 15.78 -4.52
C PRO A 81 -6.06 14.68 -5.48
N GLN A 82 -5.83 14.82 -6.79
CA GLN A 82 -6.25 13.84 -7.79
C GLN A 82 -5.31 12.62 -7.90
N ILE A 83 -4.17 12.64 -7.18
CA ILE A 83 -3.18 11.56 -7.14
C ILE A 83 -2.95 11.18 -5.67
N GLY A 84 -3.97 10.61 -5.02
CA GLY A 84 -3.89 10.13 -3.64
C GLY A 84 -3.62 11.21 -2.58
N GLY A 85 -3.75 12.50 -2.91
CA GLY A 85 -3.36 13.59 -2.04
C GLY A 85 -1.84 13.70 -1.83
N LYS A 86 -1.03 13.11 -2.72
CA LYS A 86 0.43 13.11 -2.66
C LYS A 86 0.97 14.54 -2.53
N ILE A 87 1.92 14.76 -1.62
CA ILE A 87 2.76 15.96 -1.65
C ILE A 87 3.72 15.77 -2.82
N TRP A 88 3.52 16.53 -3.89
CA TRP A 88 4.25 16.37 -5.15
C TRP A 88 5.62 17.03 -5.11
N SER A 89 5.74 18.18 -4.46
CA SER A 89 6.95 19.00 -4.43
C SER A 89 7.05 19.75 -3.11
N ILE A 90 8.26 19.89 -2.58
CA ILE A 90 8.61 20.79 -1.46
C ILE A 90 9.90 21.50 -1.82
N VAL A 91 9.81 22.81 -2.11
CA VAL A 91 10.98 23.67 -2.40
C VAL A 91 11.46 24.34 -1.13
N ASP A 92 12.74 24.21 -0.81
CA ASP A 92 13.44 25.08 0.15
C ASP A 92 13.73 26.43 -0.50
N LYS A 93 13.05 27.48 -0.08
CA LYS A 93 13.19 28.83 -0.65
C LYS A 93 14.55 29.48 -0.31
N SER A 94 15.29 28.96 0.66
CA SER A 94 16.63 29.46 1.00
C SER A 94 17.70 29.03 -0.01
N THR A 95 17.53 27.87 -0.63
CA THR A 95 18.41 27.33 -1.68
C THR A 95 17.79 27.38 -3.07
N GLY A 96 16.47 27.34 -3.16
CA GLY A 96 15.71 27.21 -4.40
C GLY A 96 15.57 25.76 -4.87
N GLU A 97 16.05 24.78 -4.10
CA GLU A 97 16.13 23.39 -4.48
C GLU A 97 14.92 22.58 -3.96
N GLU A 98 14.58 21.51 -4.68
CA GLU A 98 13.58 20.51 -4.25
C GLU A 98 14.16 19.62 -3.16
N LEU A 99 13.40 19.42 -2.09
CA LEU A 99 13.79 18.54 -0.98
C LEU A 99 13.60 17.04 -1.30
N PHE A 100 12.62 16.73 -2.14
CA PHE A 100 12.30 15.37 -2.54
C PHE A 100 12.50 15.18 -4.04
N TYR A 101 12.51 13.94 -4.46
CA TYR A 101 12.55 13.61 -5.87
C TYR A 101 11.30 14.19 -6.57
N ASP A 102 11.51 15.22 -7.33
CA ASP A 102 10.49 15.90 -8.14
C ASP A 102 10.40 15.23 -9.52
N ASN A 103 9.26 14.62 -9.80
CA ASN A 103 9.01 14.04 -11.11
C ASN A 103 8.32 15.10 -12.01
N ASP A 104 9.00 15.51 -13.09
CA ASP A 104 8.48 16.50 -14.06
C ASP A 104 7.37 15.95 -14.97
N VAL A 105 7.05 14.66 -14.83
CA VAL A 105 5.97 13.98 -15.54
C VAL A 105 5.09 13.19 -14.57
N VAL A 106 3.80 13.11 -14.87
CA VAL A 106 2.90 12.19 -14.18
C VAL A 106 2.92 10.85 -14.93
N LYS A 107 3.62 9.86 -14.40
CA LYS A 107 3.85 8.59 -15.10
C LYS A 107 3.38 7.41 -14.25
N PHE A 108 2.21 6.87 -14.62
CA PHE A 108 1.63 5.73 -13.92
C PHE A 108 2.22 4.41 -14.41
N ARG A 109 2.56 3.52 -13.46
CA ARG A 109 3.03 2.14 -13.70
C ARG A 109 2.39 1.17 -12.72
N ASP A 110 2.43 -0.13 -13.05
CA ASP A 110 1.81 -1.20 -12.27
C ASP A 110 2.65 -1.56 -11.03
N ILE A 111 2.39 -0.88 -9.91
CA ILE A 111 3.10 -1.09 -8.64
C ILE A 111 2.11 -1.17 -7.47
N SER A 112 1.06 -0.32 -7.44
CA SER A 112 0.10 -0.33 -6.34
C SER A 112 -0.80 -1.57 -6.33
N LEU A 113 -1.54 -1.77 -5.23
CA LEU A 113 -2.51 -2.88 -5.11
C LEU A 113 -3.54 -2.90 -6.25
N ARG A 114 -3.90 -1.74 -6.81
CA ARG A 114 -4.81 -1.61 -7.97
C ARG A 114 -4.10 -1.45 -9.32
N GLY A 115 -2.79 -1.40 -9.33
CA GLY A 115 -1.93 -1.16 -10.49
C GLY A 115 -1.32 0.24 -10.49
N PRO A 116 -2.06 1.33 -10.75
CA PRO A 116 -1.46 2.65 -10.98
C PRO A 116 -0.71 3.21 -9.78
N TRP A 117 0.53 3.64 -10.02
CA TRP A 117 1.41 4.28 -9.04
C TRP A 117 2.36 5.27 -9.73
N THR A 118 2.76 6.32 -9.01
CA THR A 118 3.74 7.33 -9.48
C THR A 118 4.87 7.48 -8.49
N SER A 119 6.10 7.68 -8.97
CA SER A 119 7.30 7.93 -8.15
C SER A 119 7.36 9.37 -7.60
N GLY A 120 8.24 9.58 -6.60
CA GLY A 120 8.58 10.88 -6.05
C GLY A 120 7.60 11.45 -5.04
N GLY A 121 7.92 12.61 -4.50
CA GLY A 121 7.13 13.32 -3.49
C GLY A 121 6.95 12.54 -2.19
N ILE A 122 5.84 12.78 -1.48
CA ILE A 122 5.44 12.03 -0.27
C ILE A 122 4.05 11.44 -0.48
N GLU A 123 3.94 10.14 -0.32
CA GLU A 123 2.72 9.32 -0.46
C GLU A 123 2.27 8.79 0.91
N PHE A 124 0.97 8.69 1.11
CA PHE A 124 0.35 8.20 2.34
C PHE A 124 -0.38 6.89 2.10
N ASN A 125 -0.10 5.85 2.89
CA ASN A 125 -0.64 4.51 2.76
C ASN A 125 -1.27 4.04 4.07
N TYR A 126 -2.52 3.56 3.99
CA TYR A 126 -3.30 3.08 5.14
C TYR A 126 -4.04 1.79 4.80
N GLY A 127 -4.25 0.97 5.80
CA GLY A 127 -5.10 -0.24 5.73
C GLY A 127 -4.30 -1.52 5.70
N VAL A 128 -3.89 -1.97 4.54
CA VAL A 128 -3.13 -3.22 4.33
C VAL A 128 -1.71 -2.95 3.84
N ILE A 129 -0.84 -3.96 3.93
CA ILE A 129 0.54 -3.86 3.44
C ILE A 129 0.55 -3.64 1.91
N GLY A 130 1.36 -2.70 1.45
CA GLY A 130 1.53 -2.31 0.06
C GLY A 130 1.12 -0.86 -0.19
N HIS A 131 1.26 -0.40 -1.45
CA HIS A 131 0.77 0.91 -1.86
C HIS A 131 -0.75 0.90 -1.91
N ALA A 132 -1.37 1.80 -1.13
CA ALA A 132 -2.81 1.81 -0.89
C ALA A 132 -3.64 1.95 -2.18
N PRO A 133 -4.86 1.40 -2.23
CA PRO A 133 -5.75 1.53 -3.39
C PRO A 133 -6.02 2.97 -3.82
N SER A 134 -5.96 3.92 -2.89
CA SER A 134 -6.21 5.35 -3.13
C SER A 134 -5.00 6.14 -3.63
N CYS A 135 -3.76 5.60 -3.59
CA CYS A 135 -2.53 6.36 -3.82
C CYS A 135 -2.40 7.06 -5.19
N SER A 136 -3.21 6.67 -6.17
CA SER A 136 -3.22 7.22 -7.53
C SER A 136 -4.59 7.72 -7.99
N PHE A 137 -5.54 7.87 -7.07
CA PHE A 137 -6.93 8.24 -7.34
C PHE A 137 -7.32 9.52 -6.61
N PRO A 138 -8.40 10.20 -7.03
CA PRO A 138 -8.92 11.37 -6.33
C PRO A 138 -9.26 11.05 -4.88
N VAL A 139 -8.86 11.96 -3.97
CA VAL A 139 -9.19 11.92 -2.54
C VAL A 139 -9.96 13.19 -2.14
N GLU A 140 -10.62 13.14 -0.99
CA GLU A 140 -11.22 14.33 -0.37
C GLU A 140 -10.15 15.34 -0.01
N TRP A 141 -10.47 16.63 -0.10
CA TRP A 141 -9.56 17.68 0.31
C TRP A 141 -10.27 18.98 0.64
N THR A 142 -9.67 19.72 1.57
CA THR A 142 -10.05 21.11 1.90
C THR A 142 -8.83 21.90 2.37
N THR A 143 -8.96 23.22 2.45
CA THR A 143 -7.88 24.10 2.90
C THR A 143 -8.34 24.99 4.04
N ARG A 144 -7.41 25.39 4.91
CA ARG A 144 -7.71 26.30 6.02
C ARG A 144 -6.55 27.23 6.30
N VAL A 145 -6.86 28.49 6.58
CA VAL A 145 -5.96 29.42 7.26
C VAL A 145 -6.30 29.34 8.76
N ASN A 146 -5.34 28.90 9.55
CA ASN A 146 -5.53 28.65 10.97
C ASN A 146 -5.42 29.93 11.82
N ALA A 147 -5.95 29.91 13.05
CA ALA A 147 -5.92 31.06 13.94
C ALA A 147 -4.52 31.53 14.37
N ASP A 148 -3.54 30.60 14.38
CA ASP A 148 -2.12 30.88 14.63
C ASP A 148 -1.38 31.45 13.42
N GLY A 149 -2.07 31.64 12.31
CA GLY A 149 -1.52 32.12 11.05
C GLY A 149 -0.89 31.01 10.20
N SER A 150 -0.84 29.75 10.62
CA SER A 150 -0.43 28.62 9.78
C SER A 150 -1.45 28.34 8.68
N VAL A 151 -1.05 27.67 7.58
CA VAL A 151 -1.95 27.23 6.53
C VAL A 151 -1.96 25.71 6.44
N SER A 152 -3.13 25.14 6.19
CA SER A 152 -3.31 23.69 6.07
C SER A 152 -4.02 23.31 4.79
N CYS A 153 -3.59 22.17 4.21
CA CYS A 153 -4.36 21.35 3.28
C CYS A 153 -4.69 20.04 3.98
N PHE A 154 -5.95 19.68 4.05
CA PHE A 154 -6.42 18.39 4.53
C PHE A 154 -6.69 17.51 3.33
N ILE A 155 -6.22 16.27 3.36
CA ILE A 155 -6.47 15.23 2.36
C ILE A 155 -6.93 13.97 3.09
N GLY A 156 -7.80 13.17 2.48
CA GLY A 156 -8.27 11.95 3.12
C GLY A 156 -9.21 11.15 2.23
N VAL A 157 -9.54 9.94 2.68
CA VAL A 157 -10.45 9.03 1.98
C VAL A 157 -11.08 8.03 2.93
N LEU A 158 -12.29 7.56 2.59
CA LEU A 158 -12.87 6.37 3.16
C LEU A 158 -12.26 5.13 2.49
N GLU A 159 -11.35 4.43 3.19
CA GLU A 159 -10.67 3.25 2.67
C GLU A 159 -11.58 2.01 2.79
N LEU A 160 -11.97 1.42 1.65
CA LEU A 160 -13.01 0.39 1.61
C LEU A 160 -12.53 -0.98 2.12
N LEU A 161 -11.23 -1.31 2.03
CA LEU A 161 -10.70 -2.60 2.49
C LEU A 161 -10.88 -2.78 4.00
N THR A 162 -10.83 -1.68 4.74
CA THR A 162 -10.87 -1.65 6.20
C THR A 162 -12.06 -0.90 6.75
N ARG A 163 -12.90 -0.26 5.90
CA ARG A 163 -14.02 0.61 6.31
C ARG A 163 -13.55 1.64 7.34
N SER A 164 -12.36 2.22 7.10
CA SER A 164 -11.76 3.23 7.96
C SER A 164 -11.53 4.52 7.17
N SER A 165 -11.62 5.64 7.84
CA SER A 165 -11.28 6.95 7.25
C SER A 165 -9.92 7.39 7.75
N TRP A 166 -9.08 7.86 6.85
CA TRP A 166 -7.86 8.56 7.21
C TRP A 166 -7.87 9.98 6.66
N THR A 167 -7.35 10.91 7.45
CA THR A 167 -7.16 12.30 7.08
C THR A 167 -5.76 12.72 7.46
N VAL A 168 -5.03 13.35 6.54
CA VAL A 168 -3.73 13.96 6.79
C VAL A 168 -3.86 15.47 6.66
N GLU A 169 -3.62 16.19 7.76
CA GLU A 169 -3.38 17.62 7.73
C GLU A 169 -1.94 17.90 7.29
N ILE A 170 -1.76 18.50 6.13
CA ILE A 170 -0.48 19.02 5.63
C ILE A 170 -0.44 20.49 6.05
N ASN A 171 0.29 20.79 7.13
CA ASN A 171 0.32 22.10 7.76
C ASN A 171 1.68 22.77 7.58
N LEU A 172 1.67 23.99 7.12
CA LEU A 172 2.85 24.84 7.00
C LEU A 172 2.79 25.94 8.07
N PRO A 173 3.60 25.84 9.15
CA PRO A 173 3.69 26.85 10.20
C PRO A 173 4.16 28.19 9.65
N LYS A 174 3.75 29.29 10.31
CA LYS A 174 4.10 30.63 9.86
C LYS A 174 5.60 30.93 10.00
N ASP A 175 6.18 30.60 11.13
CA ASP A 175 7.48 31.08 11.56
C ASP A 175 8.50 29.92 11.72
N ALA A 176 8.36 28.86 10.88
CA ALA A 176 9.25 27.71 10.95
C ALA A 176 9.62 27.15 9.58
N ALA A 177 10.83 26.67 9.44
CA ALA A 177 11.39 26.07 8.24
C ALA A 177 11.17 24.56 8.22
N TYR A 178 9.94 24.09 8.50
CA TYR A 178 9.52 22.70 8.36
C TYR A 178 8.06 22.59 7.97
N LEU A 179 7.70 21.46 7.38
CA LEU A 179 6.33 21.02 7.13
C LEU A 179 5.93 20.06 8.25
N ARG A 180 4.71 20.19 8.78
CA ARG A 180 4.09 19.21 9.68
C ARG A 180 3.00 18.44 8.92
N THR A 181 2.97 17.12 9.07
CA THR A 181 1.82 16.29 8.71
C THR A 181 1.23 15.73 10.00
N ARG A 182 -0.09 15.83 10.16
CA ARG A 182 -0.84 15.21 11.27
C ARG A 182 -1.83 14.23 10.69
N SER A 183 -1.61 12.96 10.96
CA SER A 183 -2.53 11.89 10.55
C SER A 183 -3.59 11.66 11.62
N PHE A 184 -4.81 11.45 11.15
CA PHE A 184 -5.96 11.01 11.93
C PHE A 184 -6.57 9.82 11.20
N TRP A 185 -6.56 8.64 11.81
CA TRP A 185 -7.04 7.40 11.21
C TRP A 185 -8.05 6.74 12.13
N HIS A 186 -9.31 6.60 11.66
CA HIS A 186 -10.44 6.10 12.44
C HIS A 186 -11.09 4.89 11.77
N ASN A 187 -11.26 3.80 12.53
CA ASN A 187 -11.99 2.62 12.11
C ASN A 187 -13.49 2.82 12.39
N TYR A 188 -14.28 3.13 11.35
CA TYR A 188 -15.75 3.26 11.51
C TYR A 188 -16.45 1.93 11.73
N SER A 189 -15.85 0.81 11.33
CA SER A 189 -16.45 -0.49 11.52
C SER A 189 -16.43 -0.88 13.00
N GLY A 190 -17.51 -1.44 13.47
CA GLY A 190 -17.56 -2.02 14.81
C GLY A 190 -16.86 -3.38 14.90
N PHE A 191 -15.80 -3.60 14.08
CA PHE A 191 -15.10 -4.87 14.02
C PHE A 191 -13.58 -4.69 13.83
N PHE A 192 -12.81 -5.74 14.10
CA PHE A 192 -11.37 -5.74 13.93
C PHE A 192 -11.00 -5.68 12.45
N GLN A 193 -10.13 -4.75 12.07
CA GLN A 193 -9.67 -4.55 10.70
C GLN A 193 -8.15 -4.73 10.58
N PRO A 194 -7.61 -4.90 9.37
CA PRO A 194 -6.18 -4.80 9.14
C PRO A 194 -5.62 -3.46 9.63
N TYR A 195 -4.39 -3.50 10.17
CA TYR A 195 -3.69 -2.30 10.63
C TYR A 195 -2.29 -2.27 10.06
N TYR A 196 -2.11 -1.47 9.02
CA TYR A 196 -0.79 -1.13 8.49
C TYR A 196 -0.82 0.27 7.90
N THR A 197 0.16 1.10 8.24
CA THR A 197 0.29 2.45 7.67
C THR A 197 1.76 2.82 7.52
N TRP A 198 2.05 3.54 6.45
CA TRP A 198 3.37 4.07 6.17
C TRP A 198 3.30 5.27 5.22
N ALA A 199 4.24 6.21 5.39
CA ALA A 199 4.47 7.29 4.45
C ALA A 199 5.70 6.93 3.60
N ASN A 200 5.63 7.20 2.29
CA ASN A 200 6.69 6.94 1.33
C ASN A 200 7.17 8.25 0.72
N SER A 201 8.45 8.58 0.88
CA SER A 201 9.05 9.78 0.28
C SER A 201 10.27 9.42 -0.55
N GLY A 202 10.38 9.98 -1.76
CA GLY A 202 11.52 9.76 -2.64
C GLY A 202 12.59 10.85 -2.50
N VAL A 203 13.87 10.46 -2.45
CA VAL A 203 15.03 11.37 -2.57
C VAL A 203 15.88 10.94 -3.77
N ARG A 204 16.56 11.90 -4.42
CA ARG A 204 17.38 11.61 -5.60
C ARG A 204 18.54 10.68 -5.23
N ALA A 205 18.72 9.59 -5.96
CA ALA A 205 19.91 8.75 -5.86
C ALA A 205 21.11 9.43 -6.54
N SER A 206 22.23 9.52 -5.82
CA SER A 206 23.51 10.02 -6.34
C SER A 206 24.66 9.44 -5.53
N ASP A 207 25.88 9.45 -6.10
CA ASP A 207 27.06 8.84 -5.46
C ASP A 207 27.45 9.54 -4.15
N ASP A 208 27.10 10.82 -3.98
CA ASP A 208 27.36 11.63 -2.79
C ASP A 208 26.26 11.53 -1.72
N LEU A 209 25.18 10.77 -1.98
CA LEU A 209 24.03 10.61 -1.07
C LEU A 209 24.43 9.81 0.18
N GLU A 210 24.30 10.45 1.35
CA GLU A 210 24.39 9.83 2.67
C GLU A 210 23.00 9.68 3.30
N LEU A 211 22.65 8.46 3.71
CA LEU A 211 21.41 8.12 4.41
C LEU A 211 21.63 8.27 5.92
N ILE A 212 20.95 9.22 6.53
CA ILE A 212 21.07 9.52 7.95
C ILE A 212 20.05 8.71 8.75
N TYR A 213 20.47 7.60 9.33
CA TYR A 213 19.63 6.75 10.18
C TYR A 213 20.37 6.41 11.49
N PRO A 214 20.12 7.14 12.60
CA PRO A 214 20.67 6.76 13.90
C PRO A 214 20.17 5.38 14.30
N SER A 215 21.04 4.37 14.20
CA SER A 215 20.66 2.96 14.33
C SER A 215 21.88 2.10 14.62
N SER A 216 21.70 0.93 15.24
CA SER A 216 22.75 -0.07 15.47
C SER A 216 22.51 -1.39 14.74
N TYR A 217 21.30 -1.58 14.17
CA TYR A 217 20.93 -2.76 13.39
C TYR A 217 19.85 -2.42 12.36
N THR A 218 19.64 -3.32 11.40
CA THR A 218 18.50 -3.31 10.49
C THR A 218 17.72 -4.61 10.58
N ILE A 219 16.41 -4.54 10.22
CA ILE A 219 15.52 -5.71 10.11
C ILE A 219 15.05 -5.80 8.66
N GLY A 220 15.11 -7.01 8.06
CA GLY A 220 14.53 -7.28 6.75
C GLY A 220 13.02 -7.50 6.81
N HIS A 221 12.38 -7.62 5.63
CA HIS A 221 10.98 -8.05 5.52
C HIS A 221 10.75 -9.45 6.10
N ASP A 222 11.76 -10.31 6.02
CA ASP A 222 11.78 -11.68 6.55
C ASP A 222 12.10 -11.76 8.05
N GLY A 223 12.31 -10.62 8.71
CA GLY A 223 12.64 -10.53 10.12
C GLY A 223 14.11 -10.82 10.46
N LYS A 224 14.97 -11.09 9.46
CA LYS A 224 16.41 -11.21 9.70
C LYS A 224 17.01 -9.86 10.06
N THR A 225 18.00 -9.89 10.93
CA THR A 225 18.70 -8.70 11.40
C THR A 225 20.14 -8.70 10.92
N SER A 226 20.67 -7.50 10.64
CA SER A 226 22.05 -7.24 10.26
C SER A 226 22.58 -6.04 11.03
N GLN A 227 23.90 -5.94 11.17
CA GLN A 227 24.56 -4.76 11.75
C GLN A 227 24.34 -3.51 10.88
N TYR A 228 24.39 -2.34 11.50
CA TYR A 228 24.24 -1.04 10.84
C TYR A 228 25.05 0.04 11.59
N PRO A 229 25.66 1.02 10.95
CA PRO A 229 25.67 1.26 9.50
C PRO A 229 26.59 0.30 8.71
N ILE A 230 27.59 -0.31 9.37
CA ILE A 230 28.51 -1.24 8.72
C ILE A 230 27.98 -2.66 8.89
N ASP A 231 27.70 -3.34 7.79
CA ASP A 231 27.21 -4.71 7.78
C ASP A 231 28.31 -5.76 8.10
N GLU A 232 27.94 -7.03 8.13
CA GLU A 232 28.85 -8.15 8.44
C GLU A 232 29.93 -8.35 7.36
N GLN A 233 29.77 -7.78 6.16
CA GLN A 233 30.72 -7.78 5.06
C GLN A 233 31.66 -6.58 5.09
N GLY A 234 31.41 -5.61 6.00
CA GLY A 234 32.18 -4.37 6.11
C GLY A 234 31.71 -3.27 5.16
N ILE A 235 30.51 -3.39 4.59
CA ILE A 235 29.89 -2.39 3.72
C ILE A 235 29.21 -1.34 4.60
N ASP A 236 29.54 -0.07 4.39
CA ASP A 236 28.86 1.04 5.05
C ASP A 236 27.57 1.38 4.29
N LEU A 237 26.45 0.92 4.83
CA LEU A 237 25.10 1.07 4.26
C LEU A 237 24.54 2.50 4.36
N ALA A 238 25.21 3.40 5.07
CA ALA A 238 24.83 4.80 5.11
C ALA A 238 25.10 5.53 3.77
N PHE A 239 25.94 4.98 2.88
CA PHE A 239 26.25 5.59 1.58
C PHE A 239 25.58 4.83 0.45
N TYR A 240 24.79 5.54 -0.36
CA TYR A 240 24.12 4.96 -1.53
C TYR A 240 25.11 4.28 -2.50
N ALA A 241 26.25 4.92 -2.77
CA ALA A 241 27.29 4.39 -3.64
C ALA A 241 27.82 3.01 -3.21
N ASN A 242 27.73 2.66 -1.94
CA ASN A 242 28.14 1.35 -1.41
C ASN A 242 27.06 0.28 -1.56
N GLN A 243 25.81 0.65 -1.88
CA GLN A 243 24.66 -0.26 -1.91
C GLN A 243 24.53 -1.01 -3.24
N ASN A 244 25.59 -1.68 -3.62
CA ASN A 244 25.73 -2.36 -4.90
C ASN A 244 25.29 -3.82 -4.80
N PHE A 245 24.01 -4.09 -4.62
CA PHE A 245 23.47 -5.43 -4.33
C PHE A 245 22.89 -6.14 -5.53
N GLY A 246 22.80 -5.74 -6.67
CA GLY A 246 22.25 -6.43 -7.84
C GLY A 246 20.73 -6.69 -7.82
N LEU A 247 20.08 -6.55 -6.65
CA LEU A 247 18.63 -6.63 -6.45
C LEU A 247 18.19 -5.46 -5.57
N ASP A 248 16.91 -5.11 -5.68
CA ASP A 248 16.29 -4.10 -4.82
C ASP A 248 16.37 -4.49 -3.35
N LYS A 249 16.60 -3.52 -2.47
CA LYS A 249 16.80 -3.75 -1.04
C LYS A 249 15.96 -2.83 -0.18
N SER A 250 15.43 -3.43 0.89
CA SER A 250 14.73 -2.74 1.96
C SER A 250 15.43 -2.96 3.29
N PHE A 251 15.63 -1.87 4.02
CA PHE A 251 16.25 -1.88 5.34
C PHE A 251 15.34 -1.15 6.34
N HIS A 252 15.10 -1.78 7.51
CA HIS A 252 14.34 -1.17 8.62
C HIS A 252 15.29 -0.90 9.79
N PRO A 253 15.93 0.29 9.85
CA PRO A 253 16.91 0.62 10.88
C PRO A 253 16.29 0.76 12.27
N GLY A 254 16.98 0.25 13.29
CA GLY A 254 16.54 0.26 14.68
C GLY A 254 17.71 0.39 15.69
N GLY A 255 17.40 0.36 17.00
CA GLY A 255 18.44 0.40 18.06
C GLY A 255 18.77 1.79 18.59
N SER A 256 18.00 2.85 18.23
CA SER A 256 18.17 4.18 18.76
C SER A 256 16.86 4.83 19.19
N HIS A 257 16.90 5.64 20.25
CA HIS A 257 15.76 6.43 20.71
C HIS A 257 15.61 7.76 19.94
N LYS A 258 16.61 8.15 19.15
CA LYS A 258 16.55 9.38 18.33
C LYS A 258 15.41 9.29 17.33
N GLY A 259 14.51 10.29 17.30
CA GLY A 259 13.25 10.32 16.55
C GLY A 259 13.37 10.77 15.09
N PHE A 260 14.55 10.74 14.45
CA PHE A 260 14.77 11.28 13.12
C PHE A 260 15.49 10.32 12.17
N PHE A 261 15.33 10.55 10.88
CA PHE A 261 16.10 9.97 9.78
C PHE A 261 16.06 10.91 8.58
N GLY A 262 16.89 10.66 7.56
CA GLY A 262 16.85 11.46 6.35
C GLY A 262 17.97 11.18 5.38
N ALA A 263 18.26 12.17 4.54
CA ALA A 263 19.23 12.12 3.46
C ALA A 263 20.07 13.42 3.43
N TYR A 264 21.33 13.31 3.04
CA TYR A 264 22.25 14.44 2.90
C TYR A 264 23.11 14.26 1.65
N TYR A 265 23.15 15.29 0.81
CA TYR A 265 24.00 15.36 -0.39
C TYR A 265 25.27 16.10 -0.02
N LYS A 266 26.41 15.39 -0.02
CA LYS A 266 27.69 15.94 0.47
C LYS A 266 28.26 17.04 -0.44
N ASP A 267 28.12 16.88 -1.76
CA ASP A 267 28.65 17.85 -2.72
C ASP A 267 27.82 19.14 -2.78
N GLU A 268 26.50 19.04 -2.53
CA GLU A 268 25.58 20.15 -2.51
C GLU A 268 25.45 20.77 -1.11
N GLU A 269 26.00 20.13 -0.09
CA GLU A 269 25.91 20.50 1.33
C GLU A 269 24.47 20.75 1.80
N GLN A 270 23.50 19.94 1.35
CA GLN A 270 22.09 20.06 1.69
C GLN A 270 21.43 18.71 1.94
N GLY A 271 20.33 18.72 2.68
CA GLY A 271 19.61 17.50 2.98
C GLY A 271 18.18 17.75 3.45
N VAL A 272 17.47 16.63 3.64
CA VAL A 272 16.11 16.58 4.19
C VAL A 272 16.05 15.60 5.34
N LEU A 273 15.35 15.98 6.41
CA LEU A 273 15.13 15.12 7.56
C LEU A 273 13.66 14.95 7.83
N HIS A 274 13.32 13.74 8.22
CA HIS A 274 12.08 13.39 8.90
C HIS A 274 12.31 13.40 10.41
N TYR A 275 11.36 13.94 11.16
CA TYR A 275 11.34 13.88 12.62
C TYR A 275 9.94 13.51 13.11
N ALA A 276 9.85 12.63 14.11
CA ALA A 276 8.64 12.34 14.86
C ALA A 276 8.99 11.95 16.30
N LEU A 277 8.05 12.12 17.23
CA LEU A 277 8.19 11.50 18.54
C LEU A 277 8.23 9.98 18.36
N ARG A 278 9.04 9.31 19.18
CA ARG A 278 9.29 7.88 18.96
C ARG A 278 8.06 7.01 19.11
N ASP A 279 7.17 7.32 20.04
CA ASP A 279 5.90 6.62 20.22
C ASP A 279 4.91 6.86 19.08
N GLU A 280 5.04 7.95 18.35
CA GLU A 280 4.23 8.25 17.17
C GLU A 280 4.70 7.47 15.93
N LYS A 281 6.03 7.29 15.73
CA LYS A 281 6.61 6.56 14.60
C LYS A 281 7.78 5.67 15.03
N LEU A 282 7.49 4.39 15.27
CA LEU A 282 8.47 3.39 15.67
C LEU A 282 9.26 2.85 14.48
N GLY A 283 8.60 2.66 13.34
CA GLY A 283 9.17 2.09 12.13
C GLY A 283 9.84 3.14 11.26
N ARG A 284 11.01 2.79 10.75
CA ARG A 284 11.77 3.55 9.76
C ARG A 284 12.24 2.57 8.71
N LYS A 285 12.23 2.98 7.46
CA LYS A 285 12.68 2.13 6.37
C LYS A 285 13.32 3.02 5.30
N TYR A 286 14.32 2.51 4.61
CA TYR A 286 14.66 2.99 3.29
C TYR A 286 14.65 1.83 2.29
N PHE A 287 14.29 2.14 1.05
CA PHE A 287 14.30 1.21 -0.07
C PHE A 287 15.19 1.80 -1.16
N SER A 288 16.03 0.95 -1.73
CA SER A 288 16.94 1.29 -2.81
C SER A 288 16.72 0.34 -3.98
N TRP A 289 16.48 0.90 -5.16
CA TRP A 289 16.54 0.14 -6.40
C TRP A 289 17.96 -0.41 -6.60
N ALA A 290 18.06 -1.57 -7.26
CA ALA A 290 19.36 -2.12 -7.62
C ALA A 290 20.16 -1.13 -8.49
N GLN A 291 21.48 -1.08 -8.27
CA GLN A 291 22.39 -0.30 -9.12
C GLN A 291 22.89 -1.09 -10.36
N SER A 292 22.39 -2.29 -10.56
CA SER A 292 22.54 -3.09 -11.77
C SER A 292 21.54 -2.66 -12.84
N PRO A 293 21.69 -3.08 -14.12
CA PRO A 293 20.69 -2.82 -15.16
C PRO A 293 19.26 -3.23 -14.77
N GLN A 294 19.07 -4.19 -13.85
CA GLN A 294 17.76 -4.56 -13.34
C GLN A 294 17.04 -3.39 -12.65
N GLY A 295 17.74 -2.61 -11.84
CA GLY A 295 17.15 -1.42 -11.23
C GLY A 295 17.16 -0.22 -12.18
N GLU A 296 18.17 -0.12 -13.05
CA GLU A 296 18.35 1.01 -13.98
C GLU A 296 17.19 1.17 -14.98
N ILE A 297 16.52 0.07 -15.40
CA ILE A 297 15.37 0.17 -16.30
C ILE A 297 14.22 0.99 -15.66
N TRP A 298 14.14 1.03 -14.32
CA TRP A 298 13.08 1.75 -13.61
C TRP A 298 13.19 3.26 -13.71
N VAL A 299 14.38 3.81 -14.04
CA VAL A 299 14.54 5.24 -14.37
C VAL A 299 13.63 5.61 -15.54
N GLY A 300 13.76 4.91 -16.67
CA GLY A 300 12.92 5.14 -17.85
C GLY A 300 11.46 4.72 -17.68
N LEU A 301 11.18 3.74 -16.81
CA LEU A 301 9.81 3.30 -16.54
C LEU A 301 9.03 4.32 -15.70
N LEU A 302 9.66 4.97 -14.72
CA LEU A 302 8.99 5.86 -13.76
C LEU A 302 9.15 7.34 -14.07
N THR A 303 10.16 7.72 -14.87
CA THR A 303 10.47 9.12 -15.21
C THR A 303 10.74 9.29 -16.70
N ASP A 304 11.03 10.51 -17.17
CA ASP A 304 11.48 10.78 -18.51
C ASP A 304 13.01 11.01 -18.56
N GLY A 305 13.78 10.14 -17.88
CA GLY A 305 15.24 10.11 -17.95
C GLY A 305 15.95 11.01 -16.93
N ARG A 306 15.31 11.30 -15.78
CA ARG A 306 15.99 11.97 -14.66
C ARG A 306 17.04 11.04 -14.03
N SER A 307 16.93 10.69 -12.78
CA SER A 307 17.83 9.77 -12.08
C SER A 307 17.02 8.66 -11.43
N GLN A 308 17.72 7.68 -10.86
CA GLN A 308 17.13 6.78 -9.86
C GLN A 308 16.84 7.55 -8.57
N TYR A 309 16.00 6.98 -7.70
CA TYR A 309 15.69 7.55 -6.39
C TYR A 309 15.75 6.48 -5.29
N VAL A 310 15.89 6.94 -4.05
CA VAL A 310 15.82 6.12 -2.84
C VAL A 310 14.56 6.52 -2.09
N GLU A 311 13.81 5.55 -1.59
CA GLU A 311 12.64 5.82 -0.76
C GLU A 311 13.02 5.91 0.73
N LEU A 312 12.62 6.99 1.37
CA LEU A 312 12.68 7.17 2.81
C LEU A 312 11.26 6.98 3.36
N GLN A 313 11.08 6.03 4.27
CA GLN A 313 9.76 5.61 4.70
C GLN A 313 9.62 5.66 6.23
N SER A 314 8.45 6.07 6.70
CA SER A 314 8.08 6.05 8.12
C SER A 314 6.87 5.17 8.34
N GLY A 315 6.82 4.42 9.45
CA GLY A 315 5.73 3.50 9.78
C GLY A 315 5.42 3.43 11.27
N ARG A 316 4.24 2.89 11.60
CA ARG A 316 3.82 2.66 12.99
C ARG A 316 4.41 1.38 13.59
N LEU A 317 4.75 0.40 12.75
CA LEU A 317 5.36 -0.88 13.14
C LEU A 317 6.85 -0.90 12.81
N PHE A 318 7.62 -1.74 13.50
CA PHE A 318 9.08 -1.82 13.35
C PHE A 318 9.53 -2.20 11.94
N ASN A 319 8.79 -3.08 11.27
CA ASN A 319 9.06 -3.47 9.89
C ASN A 319 7.75 -3.71 9.12
N GLN A 320 7.86 -3.74 7.83
CA GLN A 320 6.84 -4.28 6.93
C GLN A 320 7.01 -5.80 6.91
N ASN A 321 6.27 -6.48 7.78
CA ASN A 321 6.44 -7.93 7.97
C ASN A 321 5.85 -8.74 6.81
N LEU A 322 6.66 -9.68 6.31
CA LEU A 322 6.25 -10.76 5.41
C LEU A 322 6.61 -12.09 6.06
N LEU A 323 6.15 -13.21 5.48
CA LEU A 323 6.64 -14.52 5.91
C LEU A 323 8.17 -14.59 5.68
N PRO A 324 8.99 -15.03 6.63
CA PRO A 324 8.72 -15.61 7.96
C PRO A 324 8.72 -14.60 9.12
N SER A 325 8.76 -13.27 8.89
CA SER A 325 8.84 -12.27 9.98
C SER A 325 7.57 -12.15 10.84
N ILE A 326 6.55 -12.94 10.55
CA ILE A 326 5.36 -13.10 11.40
C ILE A 326 5.65 -13.85 12.71
N ASN A 327 6.84 -14.46 12.83
CA ASN A 327 7.31 -15.01 14.08
C ASN A 327 7.50 -13.89 15.11
N THR A 328 7.44 -14.26 16.40
CA THR A 328 7.82 -13.29 17.44
C THR A 328 9.26 -12.82 17.22
N PRO A 329 9.57 -11.53 17.39
CA PRO A 329 8.71 -10.47 17.95
C PRO A 329 7.97 -9.62 16.92
N TYR A 330 8.02 -9.89 15.62
CA TYR A 330 7.58 -9.00 14.54
C TYR A 330 6.20 -9.33 13.96
N LYS A 331 5.28 -9.82 14.74
CA LYS A 331 3.92 -10.14 14.30
C LYS A 331 3.07 -8.91 14.06
N GLN A 332 2.08 -9.05 13.18
CA GLN A 332 1.11 -8.01 12.85
C GLN A 332 0.14 -7.75 14.01
N THR A 333 -0.44 -6.55 14.03
CA THR A 333 -1.54 -6.16 14.91
C THR A 333 -2.82 -5.91 14.10
N LEU A 334 -3.96 -5.78 14.79
CA LEU A 334 -5.24 -5.41 14.19
C LEU A 334 -5.69 -4.05 14.69
N PHE A 335 -6.45 -3.34 13.86
CA PHE A 335 -7.11 -2.09 14.23
C PHE A 335 -8.38 -2.39 15.03
N SER A 336 -8.41 -1.95 16.26
CA SER A 336 -9.55 -2.17 17.15
C SER A 336 -10.85 -1.56 16.60
N PRO A 337 -12.02 -2.15 16.90
CA PRO A 337 -13.31 -1.58 16.55
C PRO A 337 -13.45 -0.15 17.08
N PHE A 338 -13.95 0.77 16.25
CA PHE A 338 -14.10 2.20 16.56
C PHE A 338 -12.81 2.85 17.10
N GLY A 339 -11.66 2.21 16.86
CA GLY A 339 -10.37 2.71 17.26
C GLY A 339 -9.94 3.93 16.43
N THR A 340 -9.12 4.78 17.05
CA THR A 340 -8.54 5.95 16.39
C THR A 340 -7.05 5.97 16.68
N ASP A 341 -6.24 6.23 15.65
CA ASP A 341 -4.81 6.45 15.76
C ASP A 341 -4.46 7.86 15.25
N VAL A 342 -3.62 8.58 16.00
CA VAL A 342 -3.26 9.97 15.69
C VAL A 342 -1.77 10.14 15.93
N TRP A 343 -1.08 10.77 14.97
CA TRP A 343 0.34 11.06 15.10
C TRP A 343 0.77 12.27 14.27
N ASN A 344 1.94 12.84 14.59
CA ASN A 344 2.56 13.92 13.85
C ASN A 344 3.90 13.48 13.26
N GLU A 345 4.21 14.03 12.09
CA GLU A 345 5.49 13.88 11.41
C GLU A 345 5.93 15.25 10.91
N TYR A 346 7.24 15.47 10.88
CA TYR A 346 7.81 16.73 10.45
C TYR A 346 8.88 16.47 9.39
N TRP A 347 8.86 17.25 8.32
CA TRP A 347 9.83 17.20 7.23
C TRP A 347 10.52 18.55 7.15
N MET A 348 11.85 18.56 7.16
CA MET A 348 12.62 19.79 7.29
C MET A 348 13.88 19.78 6.43
N PRO A 349 14.20 20.90 5.74
CA PRO A 349 15.47 21.09 5.09
C PRO A 349 16.58 21.35 6.10
N PHE A 350 17.83 21.11 5.71
CA PHE A 350 19.01 21.64 6.37
C PHE A 350 20.17 21.72 5.39
N SER A 351 21.10 22.64 5.61
CA SER A 351 22.23 22.83 4.70
C SER A 351 23.47 23.39 5.42
N LYS A 352 24.64 23.15 4.80
CA LYS A 352 25.95 23.78 5.18
C LYS A 352 26.41 23.51 6.62
N ILE A 353 26.01 22.38 7.21
CA ILE A 353 26.44 21.96 8.55
C ILE A 353 27.13 20.57 8.55
N GLY A 354 27.27 19.92 7.36
CA GLY A 354 28.02 18.67 7.22
C GLY A 354 27.27 17.40 7.64
N GLY A 355 25.93 17.43 7.73
CA GLY A 355 25.09 16.30 8.13
C GLY A 355 24.26 16.56 9.38
N ALA A 356 23.77 15.53 10.08
CA ALA A 356 22.94 15.68 11.30
C ALA A 356 23.22 14.60 12.33
N ASP A 357 23.50 15.00 13.57
CA ASP A 357 23.66 14.09 14.72
C ASP A 357 22.49 14.20 15.71
N TYR A 358 21.82 15.34 15.73
CA TYR A 358 20.72 15.61 16.63
C TYR A 358 19.70 16.55 15.98
N VAL A 359 18.44 16.23 16.15
CA VAL A 359 17.33 16.96 15.52
C VAL A 359 16.26 17.25 16.57
N THR A 360 15.78 18.48 16.57
CA THR A 360 14.61 18.95 17.32
C THR A 360 13.76 19.81 16.40
N LEU A 361 12.56 20.21 16.83
CA LEU A 361 11.75 21.20 16.09
C LEU A 361 12.34 22.62 16.10
N TYR A 362 13.47 22.83 16.80
CA TYR A 362 14.15 24.13 16.89
C TYR A 362 15.39 24.21 16.03
N ALA A 363 16.11 23.12 15.90
CA ALA A 363 17.36 23.09 15.14
C ALA A 363 17.76 21.67 14.75
N VAL A 364 18.54 21.57 13.67
CA VAL A 364 19.39 20.45 13.30
C VAL A 364 20.81 20.78 13.73
N VAL A 365 21.52 19.84 14.37
CA VAL A 365 22.87 20.07 14.90
C VAL A 365 23.81 18.95 14.47
N LYS A 366 25.03 19.34 14.05
CA LYS A 366 26.14 18.43 13.68
C LYS A 366 27.39 18.80 14.48
N LEU A 367 27.99 17.79 15.12
CA LEU A 367 29.30 17.87 15.69
C LEU A 367 30.34 17.49 14.64
N ASN A 368 31.13 18.45 14.19
CA ASN A 368 32.25 18.27 13.28
C ASN A 368 33.57 18.25 14.03
N ALA A 369 34.70 17.93 13.37
CA ALA A 369 36.01 17.79 14.00
C ALA A 369 36.51 19.09 14.69
N SER A 370 36.06 20.27 14.24
CA SER A 370 36.53 21.60 14.75
C SER A 370 35.39 22.58 15.02
N SER A 371 34.12 22.12 14.92
CA SER A 371 32.97 22.97 15.16
C SER A 371 31.75 22.16 15.63
N LEU A 372 30.84 22.84 16.30
CA LEU A 372 29.48 22.39 16.51
C LEU A 372 28.58 23.31 15.69
N ASP A 373 27.97 22.77 14.63
CA ASP A 373 27.21 23.54 13.66
C ASP A 373 25.70 23.34 13.85
N VAL A 374 24.97 24.45 13.82
CA VAL A 374 23.52 24.53 14.10
C VAL A 374 22.82 25.09 12.88
N TYR A 375 21.81 24.41 12.41
CA TYR A 375 20.84 24.89 11.43
C TYR A 375 19.51 25.16 12.13
N PRO A 376 19.17 26.41 12.46
CA PRO A 376 17.94 26.74 13.15
C PRO A 376 16.73 26.52 12.24
N LEU A 377 15.67 25.91 12.78
CA LEU A 377 14.39 25.70 12.10
C LEU A 377 13.35 26.77 12.48
N THR A 378 13.59 27.46 13.60
CA THR A 378 12.81 28.60 14.08
C THR A 378 13.73 29.68 14.57
N ASP A 379 13.28 30.93 14.57
CA ASP A 379 14.02 32.04 15.20
C ASP A 379 14.18 31.79 16.71
N ALA A 380 15.35 32.02 17.24
CA ALA A 380 15.62 31.89 18.66
C ALA A 380 16.68 32.93 19.15
N SER A 381 16.32 33.68 20.17
CA SER A 381 17.21 34.69 20.75
C SER A 381 17.48 34.44 22.24
N GLY A 382 18.68 34.66 22.69
CA GLY A 382 19.08 34.52 24.08
C GLY A 382 20.46 33.91 24.25
N ILE A 383 20.79 33.48 25.49
CA ILE A 383 22.10 32.89 25.78
C ILE A 383 22.23 31.54 25.12
N LEU A 384 23.10 31.42 24.12
CA LEU A 384 23.57 30.16 23.53
C LEU A 384 24.74 29.67 24.38
N ARG A 385 24.61 28.49 25.00
CA ARG A 385 25.57 27.94 25.94
C ARG A 385 25.90 26.48 25.62
N LEU A 386 27.19 26.21 25.46
CA LEU A 386 27.76 24.89 25.29
C LEU A 386 28.49 24.48 26.58
N VAL A 387 28.23 23.30 27.10
CA VAL A 387 28.89 22.72 28.28
C VAL A 387 29.47 21.36 27.98
N ASP A 388 30.47 20.95 28.77
CA ASP A 388 30.96 19.56 28.76
C ASP A 388 30.14 18.64 29.67
N GLY A 389 30.61 17.37 29.85
CA GLY A 389 29.97 16.36 30.68
C GLY A 389 29.92 16.71 32.18
N ASP A 390 30.81 17.58 32.68
CA ASP A 390 30.85 18.02 34.05
C ASP A 390 30.08 19.34 34.27
N GLY A 391 29.50 19.90 33.21
CA GLY A 391 28.72 21.14 33.23
C GLY A 391 29.59 22.42 33.11
N VAL A 392 30.90 22.28 32.81
CA VAL A 392 31.78 23.41 32.58
C VAL A 392 31.43 24.10 31.26
N VAL A 393 31.36 25.44 31.29
CA VAL A 393 30.99 26.22 30.10
C VAL A 393 32.16 26.25 29.12
N LEU A 394 31.99 25.67 27.97
CA LEU A 394 32.96 25.68 26.87
C LEU A 394 32.79 26.89 25.94
N TYR A 395 31.53 27.33 25.78
CA TYR A 395 31.17 28.50 24.97
C TYR A 395 29.92 29.16 25.50
N SER A 396 29.83 30.49 25.43
CA SER A 396 28.61 31.23 25.78
C SER A 396 28.59 32.57 25.04
N GLU A 397 27.47 32.86 24.36
CA GLU A 397 27.20 34.16 23.74
C GLU A 397 25.72 34.51 23.84
N ASN A 398 25.39 35.80 23.64
CA ASN A 398 24.02 36.23 23.44
C ASN A 398 23.72 36.14 21.93
N ALA A 399 23.13 35.04 21.50
CA ALA A 399 22.86 34.73 20.10
C ALA A 399 21.47 35.21 19.66
N ASP A 400 21.36 35.54 18.37
CA ASP A 400 20.09 35.75 17.65
C ASP A 400 20.09 34.83 16.42
N LEU A 401 19.69 33.58 16.65
CA LEU A 401 19.62 32.55 15.60
C LEU A 401 18.42 32.81 14.73
N LYS A 402 18.60 32.79 13.41
CA LYS A 402 17.55 32.94 12.41
C LYS A 402 17.27 31.62 11.70
N ALA A 403 16.00 31.32 11.55
CA ALA A 403 15.59 30.12 10.80
C ALA A 403 16.22 30.09 9.40
N ALA A 404 16.60 28.88 8.96
CA ALA A 404 17.30 28.61 7.71
C ALA A 404 18.66 29.33 7.52
N LYS A 405 19.30 29.81 8.60
CA LYS A 405 20.63 30.42 8.57
C LYS A 405 21.58 29.65 9.49
N PRO A 406 22.54 28.88 8.94
CA PRO A 406 23.51 28.13 9.73
C PRO A 406 24.32 29.02 10.68
N HIS A 407 24.60 28.49 11.87
CA HIS A 407 25.45 29.11 12.90
C HIS A 407 26.50 28.10 13.36
N SER A 408 27.77 28.54 13.47
CA SER A 408 28.89 27.65 13.77
C SER A 408 29.62 28.09 15.06
N ILE A 409 29.79 27.13 15.97
CA ILE A 409 30.59 27.31 17.21
C ILE A 409 31.92 26.59 17.00
N LYS A 410 33.02 27.33 16.97
CA LYS A 410 34.36 26.75 16.84
C LYS A 410 34.76 25.99 18.10
N LEU A 411 35.34 24.81 17.91
CA LEU A 411 35.85 23.96 19.00
C LEU A 411 37.35 23.74 18.86
N SER A 412 38.06 23.67 19.99
CA SER A 412 39.43 23.17 20.03
C SER A 412 39.42 21.63 20.17
N GLN A 413 40.50 20.97 19.74
CA GLN A 413 40.63 19.50 19.81
C GLN A 413 40.57 18.92 21.23
N SER A 414 40.80 19.73 22.25
CA SER A 414 40.74 19.32 23.66
C SER A 414 39.35 19.48 24.29
N GLN A 415 38.39 20.07 23.58
CA GLN A 415 37.05 20.26 24.10
C GLN A 415 36.17 19.06 23.80
N CYS A 416 35.49 18.52 24.84
CA CYS A 416 34.53 17.45 24.74
C CYS A 416 33.13 18.00 25.05
N PRO A 417 32.44 18.57 24.08
CA PRO A 417 31.10 19.13 24.30
C PRO A 417 30.09 18.02 24.62
N ALA A 418 29.17 18.31 25.57
CA ALA A 418 28.14 17.36 25.96
C ALA A 418 26.72 17.89 25.75
N LYS A 419 26.51 19.21 25.89
CA LYS A 419 25.16 19.78 25.76
C LYS A 419 25.18 21.23 25.27
N LEU A 420 24.32 21.51 24.28
CA LEU A 420 24.08 22.86 23.76
C LEU A 420 22.65 23.31 24.12
N THR A 421 22.55 24.54 24.68
CA THR A 421 21.25 25.15 24.99
C THR A 421 21.16 26.55 24.42
N ILE A 422 19.95 26.99 24.03
CA ILE A 422 19.62 28.38 23.72
C ILE A 422 18.45 28.85 24.60
N ALA A 423 18.62 30.00 25.29
CA ALA A 423 17.62 30.48 26.25
C ALA A 423 17.17 29.42 27.27
N GLY A 424 18.08 28.54 27.71
CA GLY A 424 17.80 27.41 28.61
C GLY A 424 17.21 26.18 27.98
N ARG A 425 16.83 26.22 26.70
CA ARG A 425 16.27 25.08 25.95
C ARG A 425 17.40 24.25 25.35
N THR A 426 17.39 22.94 25.56
CA THR A 426 18.34 22.01 24.95
C THR A 426 18.03 21.84 23.47
N ILE A 427 19.04 22.06 22.61
CA ILE A 427 18.95 21.84 21.15
C ILE A 427 19.93 20.78 20.67
N TRP A 428 20.85 20.31 21.51
CA TRP A 428 21.75 19.20 21.21
C TRP A 428 22.30 18.55 22.48
N THR A 429 22.59 17.26 22.41
CA THR A 429 23.34 16.49 23.41
C THR A 429 24.24 15.47 22.72
N SER A 430 25.38 15.17 23.33
CA SER A 430 26.29 14.11 22.86
C SER A 430 25.81 12.69 23.18
N ASP A 431 24.71 12.52 23.91
CA ASP A 431 24.16 11.23 24.26
C ASP A 431 23.77 10.42 22.99
N SER A 432 24.29 9.20 22.91
CA SER A 432 24.03 8.30 21.78
C SER A 432 22.55 7.88 21.67
N GLN A 433 21.86 7.82 22.83
CA GLN A 433 20.47 7.36 22.95
C GLN A 433 20.25 5.93 22.38
N GLU A 434 21.26 5.07 22.55
CA GLU A 434 21.16 3.66 22.15
C GLU A 434 20.12 2.92 22.97
N ILE A 435 19.48 1.94 22.31
CA ILE A 435 18.45 1.09 22.91
C ILE A 435 18.95 -0.35 22.89
N ASP A 436 19.03 -0.93 24.06
CA ASP A 436 19.28 -2.38 24.24
C ASP A 436 17.95 -3.09 24.45
N ARG A 437 17.42 -3.69 23.36
CA ARG A 437 16.22 -4.55 23.40
C ARG A 437 16.41 -5.74 22.46
N PRO A 438 15.79 -6.89 22.77
CA PRO A 438 15.78 -8.03 21.86
C PRO A 438 15.16 -7.67 20.50
N HIS A 439 15.88 -7.95 19.41
CA HIS A 439 15.46 -7.68 18.04
C HIS A 439 15.64 -8.87 17.09
N VAL A 440 16.03 -10.01 17.62
CA VAL A 440 16.12 -11.28 16.86
C VAL A 440 14.88 -12.13 17.10
N SER A 441 14.44 -12.84 16.05
CA SER A 441 13.36 -13.82 16.15
C SER A 441 13.79 -15.01 17.00
N ASN A 442 12.82 -15.64 17.71
CA ASN A 442 13.08 -16.91 18.39
C ASN A 442 13.31 -18.01 17.34
N PRO A 443 14.53 -18.61 17.25
CA PRO A 443 14.85 -19.62 16.24
C PRO A 443 14.07 -20.93 16.41
N ASP A 444 13.62 -21.21 17.64
CA ASP A 444 12.91 -22.46 17.99
C ASP A 444 11.39 -22.34 17.85
N PHE A 445 10.89 -21.17 17.38
CA PHE A 445 9.45 -20.98 17.19
C PHE A 445 8.96 -21.72 15.94
N ASP A 446 8.14 -22.77 16.17
CA ASP A 446 7.57 -23.59 15.08
C ASP A 446 6.22 -23.01 14.61
N LEU A 447 6.19 -22.51 13.37
CA LEU A 447 4.96 -22.05 12.71
C LEU A 447 3.92 -23.16 12.44
N ASN A 448 4.32 -24.45 12.51
CA ASN A 448 3.40 -25.58 12.37
C ASN A 448 2.84 -26.07 13.72
N SER A 449 3.34 -25.53 14.84
CA SER A 449 2.73 -25.75 16.14
C SER A 449 1.30 -25.17 16.18
N PRO A 450 0.40 -25.61 17.05
CA PRO A 450 -0.94 -25.01 17.18
C PRO A 450 -0.89 -23.50 17.40
N GLU A 451 0.00 -23.01 18.23
CA GLU A 451 0.24 -21.59 18.49
C GLU A 451 0.77 -20.88 17.24
N GLY A 452 1.69 -21.50 16.50
CA GLY A 452 2.25 -21.00 15.25
C GLY A 452 1.18 -20.89 14.17
N LEU A 453 0.35 -21.92 14.02
CA LEU A 453 -0.78 -21.91 13.08
C LEU A 453 -1.79 -20.80 13.41
N ALA A 454 -2.07 -20.57 14.71
CA ALA A 454 -2.95 -19.48 15.13
C ALA A 454 -2.36 -18.10 14.80
N ILE A 455 -1.06 -17.89 15.03
CA ILE A 455 -0.34 -16.65 14.65
C ILE A 455 -0.35 -16.48 13.13
N TYR A 456 -0.12 -17.54 12.38
CA TYR A 456 -0.19 -17.49 10.91
C TYR A 456 -1.61 -17.14 10.43
N GLY A 457 -2.62 -17.70 11.06
CA GLY A 457 -4.02 -17.36 10.79
C GLY A 457 -4.34 -15.87 11.05
N GLU A 458 -3.83 -15.29 12.16
CA GLU A 458 -3.96 -13.85 12.44
C GLU A 458 -3.26 -12.98 11.38
N TYR A 459 -2.07 -13.38 10.93
CA TYR A 459 -1.38 -12.70 9.84
C TYR A 459 -2.21 -12.71 8.55
N LEU A 460 -2.72 -13.88 8.16
CA LEU A 460 -3.58 -14.02 6.97
C LEU A 460 -4.87 -13.19 7.09
N TYR A 461 -5.45 -13.11 8.29
CA TYR A 461 -6.59 -12.24 8.57
C TYR A 461 -6.22 -10.76 8.32
N GLY A 462 -5.09 -10.30 8.85
CA GLY A 462 -4.59 -8.94 8.64
C GLY A 462 -4.25 -8.62 7.17
N MET A 463 -3.94 -9.65 6.38
CA MET A 463 -3.72 -9.55 4.92
C MET A 463 -5.00 -9.75 4.09
N ARG A 464 -6.16 -9.97 4.75
CA ARG A 464 -7.46 -10.24 4.15
C ARG A 464 -7.57 -11.56 3.36
N TYR A 465 -6.73 -12.54 3.65
CA TYR A 465 -6.84 -13.91 3.15
C TYR A 465 -7.70 -14.75 4.10
N TYR A 466 -8.98 -14.41 4.21
CA TYR A 466 -9.87 -14.93 5.25
C TYR A 466 -10.14 -16.45 5.15
N ALA A 467 -10.18 -17.00 3.94
CA ALA A 467 -10.38 -18.43 3.75
C ALA A 467 -9.18 -19.26 4.25
N GLU A 468 -7.97 -18.78 3.94
CA GLU A 468 -6.73 -19.40 4.43
C GLU A 468 -6.56 -19.20 5.94
N ALA A 469 -6.94 -18.03 6.47
CA ALA A 469 -6.93 -17.76 7.90
C ALA A 469 -7.84 -18.74 8.66
N GLU A 470 -9.05 -19.00 8.13
CA GLU A 470 -10.00 -19.97 8.72
C GLU A 470 -9.42 -21.39 8.71
N ARG A 471 -8.82 -21.80 7.60
CA ARG A 471 -8.16 -23.12 7.51
C ARG A 471 -7.04 -23.26 8.54
N LYS A 472 -6.21 -22.22 8.74
CA LYS A 472 -5.14 -22.24 9.74
C LYS A 472 -5.69 -22.29 11.18
N ALA A 473 -6.77 -21.61 11.46
CA ALA A 473 -7.47 -21.73 12.74
C ALA A 473 -8.01 -23.16 12.96
N ASP A 474 -8.60 -23.78 11.93
CA ASP A 474 -9.11 -25.15 12.00
C ASP A 474 -7.98 -26.18 12.19
N GLU A 475 -6.83 -26.04 11.50
CA GLU A 475 -5.64 -26.87 11.70
C GLU A 475 -5.11 -26.78 13.14
N ALA A 476 -5.05 -25.56 13.70
CA ALA A 476 -4.65 -25.32 15.09
C ALA A 476 -5.61 -25.99 16.09
N LEU A 477 -6.92 -25.85 15.90
CA LEU A 477 -7.95 -26.40 16.77
C LEU A 477 -8.06 -27.92 16.67
N ALA A 478 -7.71 -28.52 15.53
CA ALA A 478 -7.63 -29.98 15.38
C ALA A 478 -6.59 -30.60 16.32
N SER A 479 -5.48 -29.90 16.57
CA SER A 479 -4.38 -30.32 17.44
C SER A 479 -4.55 -29.83 18.88
N SER A 480 -5.13 -28.65 19.09
CA SER A 480 -5.33 -28.02 20.39
C SER A 480 -6.73 -27.38 20.49
N PRO A 481 -7.79 -28.18 20.80
CA PRO A 481 -9.19 -27.74 20.75
C PRO A 481 -9.56 -26.59 21.70
N ALA A 482 -8.74 -26.34 22.73
CA ALA A 482 -8.94 -25.29 23.73
C ALA A 482 -7.99 -24.11 23.57
N LEU A 483 -7.31 -23.98 22.42
CA LEU A 483 -6.41 -22.85 22.15
C LEU A 483 -7.22 -21.55 21.96
N VAL A 484 -7.25 -20.71 22.99
CA VAL A 484 -8.04 -19.48 23.06
C VAL A 484 -7.81 -18.59 21.85
N LYS A 485 -6.55 -18.39 21.45
CA LYS A 485 -6.20 -17.58 20.26
C LYS A 485 -6.87 -18.09 18.99
N ALA A 486 -6.84 -19.40 18.73
CA ALA A 486 -7.47 -20.00 17.54
C ALA A 486 -9.01 -19.97 17.62
N LEU A 487 -9.58 -20.17 18.82
CA LEU A 487 -11.03 -20.06 19.07
C LEU A 487 -11.52 -18.64 18.79
N ASN A 488 -10.83 -17.61 19.29
CA ASN A 488 -11.16 -16.20 19.03
C ASN A 488 -11.05 -15.87 17.53
N LEU A 489 -9.97 -16.29 16.87
CA LEU A 489 -9.83 -16.09 15.42
C LEU A 489 -10.97 -16.76 14.64
N LYS A 490 -11.34 -17.98 15.01
CA LYS A 490 -12.47 -18.70 14.39
C LYS A 490 -13.79 -17.96 14.60
N ALA A 491 -14.06 -17.48 15.81
CA ALA A 491 -15.27 -16.69 16.11
C ALA A 491 -15.32 -15.43 15.25
N MET A 492 -14.22 -14.69 15.12
CA MET A 492 -14.10 -13.50 14.28
C MET A 492 -14.41 -13.80 12.80
N LEU A 493 -13.83 -14.87 12.25
CA LEU A 493 -14.02 -15.27 10.85
C LEU A 493 -15.46 -15.72 10.56
N LEU A 494 -16.08 -16.45 11.49
CA LEU A 494 -17.48 -16.88 11.40
C LEU A 494 -18.44 -15.68 11.45
N TYR A 495 -18.17 -14.69 12.32
CA TYR A 495 -18.95 -13.45 12.37
C TYR A 495 -18.91 -12.70 11.03
N ARG A 496 -17.71 -12.55 10.43
CA ARG A 496 -17.55 -11.92 9.11
C ARG A 496 -18.34 -12.61 8.00
N ARG A 497 -18.55 -13.93 8.12
CA ARG A 497 -19.33 -14.75 7.19
C ARG A 497 -20.83 -14.79 7.54
N MET A 498 -21.31 -13.95 8.46
CA MET A 498 -22.70 -13.96 8.96
C MET A 498 -23.13 -15.29 9.60
N ARG A 499 -22.17 -16.16 10.01
CA ARG A 499 -22.43 -17.40 10.75
C ARG A 499 -22.52 -17.08 12.26
N TYR A 500 -23.50 -16.29 12.61
CA TYR A 500 -23.61 -15.71 13.94
C TYR A 500 -23.83 -16.74 15.05
N VAL A 501 -24.57 -17.82 14.77
CA VAL A 501 -24.80 -18.91 15.76
C VAL A 501 -23.47 -19.58 16.11
N GLU A 502 -22.69 -20.00 15.11
CA GLU A 502 -21.41 -20.65 15.34
C GLU A 502 -20.38 -19.69 15.94
N SER A 503 -20.35 -18.43 15.49
CA SER A 503 -19.50 -17.40 16.10
C SER A 503 -19.77 -17.23 17.59
N TYR A 504 -21.06 -17.21 17.98
CA TYR A 504 -21.49 -17.15 19.37
C TYR A 504 -21.01 -18.39 20.16
N GLU A 505 -21.19 -19.60 19.60
CA GLU A 505 -20.74 -20.87 20.21
C GLU A 505 -19.22 -20.94 20.38
N TYR A 506 -18.45 -20.43 19.42
CA TYR A 506 -16.98 -20.38 19.57
C TYR A 506 -16.56 -19.36 20.63
N SER A 507 -17.25 -18.23 20.75
CA SER A 507 -17.04 -17.29 21.84
C SER A 507 -17.36 -17.93 23.20
N ASP A 508 -18.44 -18.71 23.31
CA ASP A 508 -18.79 -19.45 24.55
C ASP A 508 -17.72 -20.47 24.94
N LYS A 509 -17.08 -21.15 23.97
CA LYS A 509 -15.96 -22.06 24.25
C LYS A 509 -14.78 -21.32 24.91
N VAL A 510 -14.50 -20.10 24.48
CA VAL A 510 -13.47 -19.27 25.12
C VAL A 510 -13.92 -18.84 26.51
N LEU A 511 -15.17 -18.36 26.66
CA LEU A 511 -15.70 -17.91 27.97
C LEU A 511 -15.82 -19.04 28.98
N ALA A 512 -15.91 -20.29 28.55
CA ALA A 512 -15.82 -21.45 29.46
C ALA A 512 -14.41 -21.64 30.02
N ILE A 513 -13.39 -21.04 29.43
CA ILE A 513 -11.98 -21.05 29.89
C ILE A 513 -11.67 -19.79 30.67
N ASP A 514 -12.05 -18.63 30.12
CA ASP A 514 -11.86 -17.31 30.73
C ASP A 514 -13.10 -16.42 30.49
N GLN A 515 -13.87 -16.19 31.53
CA GLN A 515 -15.09 -15.34 31.51
C GLN A 515 -14.79 -13.87 31.15
N TYR A 516 -13.56 -13.43 31.34
CA TYR A 516 -13.13 -12.05 31.11
C TYR A 516 -12.36 -11.88 29.80
N ASP A 517 -12.27 -12.92 28.94
CA ASP A 517 -11.60 -12.76 27.63
C ASP A 517 -12.30 -11.62 26.82
N PRO A 518 -11.57 -10.52 26.51
CA PRO A 518 -12.21 -9.36 25.93
C PRO A 518 -12.68 -9.58 24.48
N VAL A 519 -11.96 -10.39 23.72
CA VAL A 519 -12.29 -10.65 22.32
C VAL A 519 -13.52 -11.55 22.23
N ALA A 520 -13.58 -12.61 23.04
CA ALA A 520 -14.74 -13.51 23.08
C ALA A 520 -16.00 -12.80 23.58
N ASN A 521 -15.90 -11.94 24.60
CA ASN A 521 -17.02 -11.12 25.06
C ASN A 521 -17.46 -10.15 23.96
N TYR A 522 -16.52 -9.46 23.29
CA TYR A 522 -16.86 -8.48 22.26
C TYR A 522 -17.49 -9.15 21.01
N VAL A 523 -16.85 -10.17 20.45
CA VAL A 523 -17.35 -10.89 19.27
C VAL A 523 -18.62 -11.67 19.56
N GLY A 524 -18.69 -12.28 20.75
CA GLY A 524 -19.92 -12.94 21.25
C GLY A 524 -21.06 -11.94 21.45
N GLY A 525 -20.77 -10.73 21.91
CA GLY A 525 -21.74 -9.62 22.03
C GLY A 525 -22.29 -9.18 20.68
N LEU A 526 -21.41 -9.03 19.67
CA LEU A 526 -21.82 -8.74 18.28
C LEU A 526 -22.73 -9.86 17.72
N SER A 527 -22.34 -11.12 17.94
CA SER A 527 -23.10 -12.27 17.47
C SER A 527 -24.46 -12.37 18.18
N ALA A 528 -24.50 -12.09 19.49
CA ALA A 528 -25.74 -12.04 20.26
C ALA A 528 -26.69 -10.94 19.74
N ALA A 529 -26.16 -9.75 19.46
CA ALA A 529 -26.92 -8.64 18.88
C ALA A 529 -27.53 -9.03 17.52
N ALA A 530 -26.73 -9.63 16.63
CA ALA A 530 -27.19 -10.11 15.32
C ALA A 530 -28.26 -11.22 15.41
N LEU A 531 -28.25 -11.99 16.49
CA LEU A 531 -29.26 -13.04 16.80
C LEU A 531 -30.48 -12.48 17.55
N GLY A 532 -30.57 -11.17 17.81
CA GLY A 532 -31.64 -10.55 18.56
C GLY A 532 -31.61 -10.80 20.08
N LYS A 533 -30.50 -11.33 20.61
CA LYS A 533 -30.29 -11.59 22.04
C LYS A 533 -29.74 -10.32 22.72
N VAL A 534 -30.59 -9.29 22.82
CA VAL A 534 -30.13 -7.93 23.17
C VAL A 534 -29.47 -7.87 24.56
N TYR A 535 -30.03 -8.52 25.55
CA TYR A 535 -29.49 -8.50 26.93
C TYR A 535 -28.18 -9.32 27.05
N ASP A 536 -28.09 -10.46 26.36
CA ASP A 536 -26.83 -11.20 26.26
C ASP A 536 -25.73 -10.36 25.58
N ALA A 537 -26.09 -9.57 24.57
CA ALA A 537 -25.17 -8.65 23.90
C ALA A 537 -24.70 -7.55 24.87
N MET A 538 -25.62 -6.94 25.63
CA MET A 538 -25.27 -5.90 26.59
C MET A 538 -24.35 -6.43 27.70
N ASP A 539 -24.68 -7.56 28.34
CA ASP A 539 -23.83 -8.21 29.35
C ASP A 539 -22.41 -8.46 28.85
N ARG A 540 -22.29 -9.01 27.63
CA ARG A 540 -20.96 -9.29 27.01
C ARG A 540 -20.19 -8.02 26.71
N PHE A 541 -20.84 -6.96 26.20
CA PHE A 541 -20.15 -5.69 25.99
C PHE A 541 -19.74 -5.02 27.30
N GLU A 542 -20.56 -5.15 28.37
CA GLU A 542 -20.20 -4.68 29.72
C GLU A 542 -18.94 -5.40 30.23
N LEU A 543 -18.84 -6.73 30.06
CA LEU A 543 -17.66 -7.52 30.43
C LEU A 543 -16.46 -7.16 29.55
N ALA A 544 -16.62 -7.04 28.24
CA ALA A 544 -15.55 -6.62 27.33
C ALA A 544 -15.02 -5.21 27.67
N SER A 545 -15.87 -4.31 28.21
CA SER A 545 -15.48 -2.96 28.59
C SER A 545 -14.56 -2.87 29.82
N VAL A 546 -14.41 -3.97 30.58
CA VAL A 546 -13.51 -4.03 31.74
C VAL A 546 -12.05 -3.88 31.29
N THR A 547 -11.69 -4.39 30.11
CA THR A 547 -10.33 -4.30 29.55
C THR A 547 -10.14 -3.04 28.71
N GLU A 548 -8.99 -2.40 28.86
CA GLU A 548 -8.70 -1.12 28.22
C GLU A 548 -8.81 -1.16 26.68
N PRO A 549 -8.24 -2.14 25.93
CA PRO A 549 -8.23 -2.11 24.47
C PRO A 549 -9.61 -2.12 23.81
N LEU A 550 -10.63 -2.69 24.45
CA LEU A 550 -11.98 -2.77 23.91
C LEU A 550 -13.00 -1.92 24.68
N ARG A 551 -12.57 -1.18 25.70
CA ARG A 551 -13.47 -0.39 26.54
C ARG A 551 -14.27 0.63 25.74
N SER A 552 -13.62 1.49 24.98
CA SER A 552 -14.30 2.51 24.16
C SER A 552 -15.24 1.86 23.13
N ALA A 553 -14.81 0.79 22.46
CA ALA A 553 -15.61 0.07 21.47
C ALA A 553 -16.88 -0.55 22.10
N SER A 554 -16.72 -1.21 23.23
CA SER A 554 -17.84 -1.85 23.95
C SER A 554 -18.86 -0.82 24.43
N LEU A 555 -18.39 0.30 24.99
CA LEU A 555 -19.26 1.41 25.42
C LEU A 555 -19.99 2.06 24.23
N THR A 556 -19.34 2.12 23.05
CA THR A 556 -19.99 2.59 21.80
C THR A 556 -21.11 1.62 21.37
N ARG A 557 -20.88 0.31 21.44
CA ARG A 557 -21.92 -0.71 21.14
C ARG A 557 -23.08 -0.65 22.14
N LEU A 558 -22.79 -0.46 23.43
CA LEU A 558 -23.85 -0.24 24.44
C LEU A 558 -24.65 1.02 24.11
N ALA A 559 -24.00 2.13 23.73
CA ALA A 559 -24.69 3.34 23.30
C ALA A 559 -25.64 3.09 22.13
N GLN A 560 -25.17 2.36 21.08
CA GLN A 560 -26.01 1.99 19.94
C GLN A 560 -27.21 1.13 20.35
N LEU A 561 -26.99 0.10 21.16
CA LEU A 561 -28.07 -0.79 21.62
C LEU A 561 -29.14 -0.04 22.42
N HIS A 562 -28.75 0.82 23.37
CA HIS A 562 -29.68 1.63 24.13
C HIS A 562 -30.44 2.62 23.24
N PHE A 563 -29.78 3.22 22.26
CA PHE A 563 -30.45 4.09 21.29
C PHE A 563 -31.56 3.35 20.52
N VAL A 564 -31.21 2.18 19.95
CA VAL A 564 -32.19 1.34 19.22
C VAL A 564 -33.35 0.86 20.11
N GLN A 565 -33.07 0.61 21.39
CA GLN A 565 -34.12 0.26 22.38
C GLN A 565 -34.98 1.49 22.82
N GLY A 566 -34.64 2.71 22.37
CA GLY A 566 -35.37 3.92 22.75
C GLY A 566 -34.92 4.55 24.07
N ASP A 567 -33.89 4.02 24.71
CA ASP A 567 -33.32 4.60 25.93
C ASP A 567 -32.24 5.62 25.61
N ILE A 568 -32.72 6.78 25.16
CA ILE A 568 -31.84 7.87 24.64
C ILE A 568 -30.93 8.42 25.76
N PHE A 569 -31.38 8.41 27.02
CA PHE A 569 -30.58 8.88 28.15
C PHE A 569 -29.35 7.97 28.36
N LEU A 570 -29.56 6.66 28.47
CA LEU A 570 -28.44 5.72 28.63
C LEU A 570 -27.54 5.68 27.35
N ALA A 571 -28.13 5.80 26.17
CA ALA A 571 -27.35 5.90 24.91
C ALA A 571 -26.37 7.07 24.99
N ALA A 572 -26.82 8.27 25.36
CA ALA A 572 -25.95 9.44 25.50
C ALA A 572 -24.90 9.25 26.61
N GLU A 573 -25.28 8.65 27.77
CA GLU A 573 -24.31 8.39 28.84
C GLU A 573 -23.23 7.40 28.45
N TYR A 574 -23.55 6.30 27.73
CA TYR A 574 -22.56 5.36 27.26
C TYR A 574 -21.68 5.97 26.15
N ALA A 575 -22.23 6.79 25.26
CA ALA A 575 -21.45 7.54 24.29
C ALA A 575 -20.42 8.48 24.97
N ARG A 576 -20.82 9.22 26.01
CA ARG A 576 -19.91 10.05 26.81
C ARG A 576 -18.83 9.22 27.51
N LYS A 577 -19.19 8.09 28.12
CA LYS A 577 -18.20 7.17 28.72
C LYS A 577 -17.19 6.65 27.71
N SER A 578 -17.65 6.35 26.48
CA SER A 578 -16.76 5.97 25.38
C SER A 578 -15.76 7.08 25.06
N LEU A 579 -16.25 8.33 24.99
CA LEU A 579 -15.40 9.52 24.71
C LEU A 579 -14.42 9.83 25.86
N VAL A 580 -14.70 9.48 27.10
CA VAL A 580 -13.74 9.56 28.20
C VAL A 580 -12.56 8.61 27.98
N CYS A 581 -12.81 7.44 27.38
CA CYS A 581 -11.77 6.44 27.09
C CYS A 581 -11.01 6.75 25.78
N ASN A 582 -11.73 7.23 24.77
CA ASN A 582 -11.17 7.62 23.47
C ASN A 582 -11.85 8.91 23.00
N ALA A 583 -11.24 10.06 23.32
CA ALA A 583 -11.74 11.39 22.93
C ALA A 583 -11.73 11.63 21.39
N TYR A 584 -11.15 10.71 20.61
CA TYR A 584 -11.10 10.76 19.16
C TYR A 584 -12.12 9.83 18.47
N ASN A 585 -12.99 9.17 19.23
CA ASN A 585 -14.00 8.26 18.69
C ASN A 585 -15.13 9.01 17.98
N LEU A 586 -15.02 9.17 16.66
CA LEU A 586 -16.02 9.88 15.84
C LEU A 586 -17.41 9.22 15.95
N THR A 587 -17.47 7.88 15.98
CA THR A 587 -18.75 7.15 16.06
C THR A 587 -19.50 7.46 17.38
N ALA A 588 -18.79 7.61 18.49
CA ALA A 588 -19.40 8.01 19.74
C ALA A 588 -19.98 9.44 19.69
N TYR A 589 -19.31 10.39 19.03
CA TYR A 589 -19.87 11.72 18.79
C TYR A 589 -21.10 11.69 17.87
N GLN A 590 -21.09 10.85 16.84
CA GLN A 590 -22.23 10.65 15.94
C GLN A 590 -23.46 10.13 16.68
N ILE A 591 -23.29 9.15 17.57
CA ILE A 591 -24.35 8.62 18.43
C ILE A 591 -24.85 9.72 19.38
N LEU A 592 -23.93 10.44 20.01
CA LEU A 592 -24.29 11.55 20.94
C LEU A 592 -25.08 12.63 20.19
N TYR A 593 -24.73 12.95 18.96
CA TYR A 593 -25.51 13.86 18.11
C TYR A 593 -26.92 13.31 17.84
N GLN A 594 -27.08 12.02 17.52
CA GLN A 594 -28.40 11.43 17.32
C GLN A 594 -29.26 11.45 18.60
N CYS A 595 -28.64 11.41 19.81
CA CYS A 595 -29.34 11.50 21.08
C CYS A 595 -29.80 12.92 21.42
N GLU A 596 -29.03 13.95 21.09
CA GLU A 596 -29.17 15.30 21.65
C GLU A 596 -29.35 16.40 20.60
N GLU A 597 -29.12 16.10 19.33
CA GLU A 597 -29.07 17.05 18.21
C GLU A 597 -28.15 18.26 18.50
N SER A 598 -27.07 18.03 19.25
CA SER A 598 -26.18 19.08 19.74
C SER A 598 -25.19 19.52 18.68
N GLU A 599 -25.22 20.79 18.26
CA GLU A 599 -24.25 21.37 17.36
C GLU A 599 -22.81 21.24 17.88
N ASN A 600 -22.60 21.17 19.19
CA ASN A 600 -21.29 20.93 19.78
C ASN A 600 -20.69 19.57 19.38
N ALA A 601 -21.52 18.55 19.18
CA ALA A 601 -21.05 17.23 18.71
C ALA A 601 -20.57 17.31 17.24
N LEU A 602 -21.29 18.04 16.38
CA LEU A 602 -20.85 18.26 14.99
C LEU A 602 -19.55 19.05 14.93
N LEU A 603 -19.45 20.14 15.70
CA LEU A 603 -18.22 20.94 15.80
C LEU A 603 -17.04 20.14 16.33
N ALA A 604 -17.26 19.22 17.29
CA ALA A 604 -16.21 18.33 17.77
C ALA A 604 -15.70 17.41 16.65
N ILE A 605 -16.59 16.83 15.85
CA ILE A 605 -16.24 16.00 14.69
C ILE A 605 -15.43 16.83 13.67
N GLU A 606 -15.91 18.01 13.27
CA GLU A 606 -15.24 18.89 12.29
C GLU A 606 -13.84 19.36 12.76
N ASN A 607 -13.66 19.53 14.09
CA ASN A 607 -12.36 19.89 14.65
C ASN A 607 -11.38 18.69 14.67
N LEU A 608 -11.88 17.47 14.86
CA LEU A 608 -11.05 16.26 14.85
C LEU A 608 -10.69 15.84 13.42
N ASP A 609 -11.69 15.81 12.55
CA ASP A 609 -11.58 15.41 11.15
C ASP A 609 -12.43 16.34 10.26
N PRO A 610 -11.82 17.38 9.67
CA PRO A 610 -12.51 18.31 8.78
C PRO A 610 -13.06 17.70 7.49
N LEU A 611 -12.67 16.46 7.14
CA LEU A 611 -13.16 15.73 5.97
C LEU A 611 -14.27 14.73 6.31
N CYS A 612 -14.63 14.58 7.59
CA CYS A 612 -15.74 13.70 7.97
C CYS A 612 -17.06 14.20 7.37
N HIS A 613 -17.72 13.37 6.56
CA HIS A 613 -18.95 13.72 5.86
C HIS A 613 -20.17 13.89 6.78
N PHE A 614 -20.16 13.28 7.98
CA PHE A 614 -21.33 13.22 8.85
C PHE A 614 -21.95 14.60 9.17
N PRO A 615 -21.19 15.66 9.51
CA PRO A 615 -21.77 16.98 9.75
C PRO A 615 -22.46 17.55 8.51
N ALA A 616 -21.88 17.39 7.33
CA ALA A 616 -22.50 17.86 6.08
C ALA A 616 -23.77 17.07 5.75
N ILE A 617 -23.77 15.75 5.96
CA ILE A 617 -24.95 14.89 5.76
C ILE A 617 -26.08 15.32 6.69
N GLU A 618 -25.82 15.54 7.99
CA GLU A 618 -26.86 15.97 8.93
C GLU A 618 -27.41 17.35 8.59
N ARG A 619 -26.58 18.30 8.16
CA ARG A 619 -27.03 19.60 7.67
C ARG A 619 -27.89 19.48 6.41
N MET A 620 -27.54 18.60 5.49
CA MET A 620 -28.34 18.33 4.29
C MET A 620 -29.71 17.72 4.68
N LEU A 621 -29.72 16.74 5.59
CA LEU A 621 -30.96 16.11 6.06
C LEU A 621 -31.89 17.08 6.79
N ARG A 622 -31.37 18.14 7.43
CA ARG A 622 -32.12 19.24 8.05
C ARG A 622 -32.50 20.33 7.01
N GLY A 623 -32.02 20.26 5.78
CA GLY A 623 -32.27 21.25 4.74
C GLY A 623 -31.47 22.55 4.89
N GLU A 624 -30.37 22.54 5.62
CA GLU A 624 -29.47 23.69 5.83
C GLU A 624 -28.51 23.87 4.66
N ILE A 625 -28.13 22.77 3.99
CA ILE A 625 -27.37 22.78 2.74
C ILE A 625 -28.10 21.98 1.67
N SER A 626 -27.80 22.20 0.41
CA SER A 626 -28.40 21.47 -0.71
C SER A 626 -27.72 20.11 -0.94
N GLN A 627 -28.36 19.29 -1.79
CA GLN A 627 -27.76 18.01 -2.25
C GLN A 627 -26.50 18.26 -3.11
N GLU A 628 -26.49 19.35 -3.88
CA GLU A 628 -25.34 19.79 -4.68
C GLU A 628 -24.18 20.19 -3.77
N ASP A 629 -24.45 20.86 -2.64
CA ASP A 629 -23.41 21.22 -1.66
C ASP A 629 -22.79 19.96 -1.05
N LEU A 630 -23.59 18.95 -0.67
CA LEU A 630 -23.10 17.67 -0.18
C LEU A 630 -22.25 16.95 -1.25
N SER A 631 -22.72 16.90 -2.50
CA SER A 631 -21.99 16.30 -3.61
C SER A 631 -20.66 17.02 -3.91
N ALA A 632 -20.57 18.32 -3.63
CA ALA A 632 -19.34 19.08 -3.76
C ALA A 632 -18.30 18.76 -2.67
N VAL A 633 -18.74 18.23 -1.53
CA VAL A 633 -17.85 17.77 -0.44
C VAL A 633 -17.30 16.37 -0.74
N ILE A 634 -18.17 15.44 -1.21
CA ILE A 634 -17.81 14.05 -1.50
C ILE A 634 -17.15 13.98 -2.89
N LYS A 635 -15.83 13.83 -2.95
CA LYS A 635 -15.01 13.89 -4.17
C LYS A 635 -14.27 12.58 -4.49
N GLU A 636 -14.47 11.54 -3.72
CA GLU A 636 -13.83 10.26 -3.92
C GLU A 636 -14.28 9.59 -5.23
N GLU A 637 -13.41 8.74 -5.79
CA GLU A 637 -13.65 8.00 -7.02
C GLU A 637 -14.93 7.16 -6.97
N LEU A 638 -15.16 6.47 -5.83
CA LEU A 638 -16.27 5.53 -5.65
C LEU A 638 -17.37 6.15 -4.77
N THR A 639 -17.94 7.25 -5.25
CA THR A 639 -18.92 8.10 -4.53
C THR A 639 -20.05 7.29 -3.91
N SER A 640 -20.68 6.37 -4.67
CA SER A 640 -21.79 5.55 -4.15
C SER A 640 -21.42 4.72 -2.92
N GLN A 641 -20.15 4.30 -2.81
CA GLN A 641 -19.69 3.53 -1.65
C GLN A 641 -19.64 4.38 -0.38
N VAL A 642 -19.37 5.68 -0.49
CA VAL A 642 -19.42 6.62 0.66
C VAL A 642 -20.86 6.78 1.16
N TYR A 643 -21.81 7.02 0.24
CA TYR A 643 -23.23 7.11 0.61
C TYR A 643 -23.76 5.83 1.26
N LEU A 644 -23.34 4.66 0.74
CA LEU A 644 -23.71 3.36 1.31
C LEU A 644 -23.11 3.15 2.70
N GLU A 645 -21.90 3.60 2.97
CA GLU A 645 -21.29 3.50 4.31
C GLU A 645 -22.13 4.27 5.36
N TRP A 646 -22.53 5.50 5.04
CA TRP A 646 -23.36 6.28 5.92
C TRP A 646 -24.79 5.75 6.02
N ALA A 647 -25.33 5.15 4.94
CA ALA A 647 -26.62 4.47 5.00
C ALA A 647 -26.58 3.25 5.96
N CYS A 648 -25.47 2.51 5.99
CA CYS A 648 -25.26 1.45 6.99
C CYS A 648 -25.32 1.98 8.42
N PHE A 649 -24.59 3.08 8.71
CA PHE A 649 -24.63 3.72 10.02
C PHE A 649 -26.07 4.08 10.46
N TYR A 650 -26.83 4.79 9.60
CA TYR A 650 -28.21 5.17 9.94
C TYR A 650 -29.13 3.94 10.12
N THR A 651 -28.91 2.91 9.32
CA THR A 651 -29.71 1.68 9.42
C THR A 651 -29.40 0.91 10.72
N GLU A 652 -28.11 0.81 11.10
CA GLU A 652 -27.70 0.23 12.38
C GLU A 652 -28.26 0.99 13.60
N MET A 653 -28.45 2.31 13.46
CA MET A 653 -29.09 3.16 14.49
C MET A 653 -30.62 3.10 14.44
N GLY A 654 -31.26 2.31 13.57
CA GLY A 654 -32.72 2.27 13.40
C GLY A 654 -33.32 3.50 12.73
N LEU A 655 -32.49 4.33 12.06
CA LEU A 655 -32.89 5.60 11.42
C LEU A 655 -33.11 5.42 9.91
N ALA A 656 -33.93 4.43 9.50
CA ALA A 656 -34.16 4.04 8.10
C ALA A 656 -34.59 5.24 7.21
N ASN A 657 -35.37 6.19 7.72
CA ASN A 657 -35.79 7.37 6.97
C ASN A 657 -34.61 8.31 6.63
N LYS A 658 -33.60 8.43 7.54
CA LYS A 658 -32.38 9.20 7.24
C LYS A 658 -31.53 8.49 6.19
N ALA A 659 -31.37 7.15 6.29
CA ALA A 659 -30.67 6.34 5.29
C ALA A 659 -31.31 6.49 3.90
N PHE A 660 -32.65 6.40 3.82
CA PHE A 660 -33.40 6.56 2.56
C PHE A 660 -33.15 7.94 1.93
N LYS A 661 -33.35 9.04 2.68
CA LYS A 661 -33.15 10.41 2.20
C LYS A 661 -31.70 10.66 1.75
N LEU A 662 -30.72 10.10 2.48
CA LEU A 662 -29.32 10.20 2.09
C LEU A 662 -29.07 9.53 0.74
N LEU A 663 -29.53 8.29 0.55
CA LEU A 663 -29.36 7.57 -0.70
C LEU A 663 -30.14 8.21 -1.86
N GLU A 664 -31.27 8.88 -1.59
CA GLU A 664 -32.01 9.66 -2.58
C GLU A 664 -31.13 10.81 -3.15
N SER A 665 -30.23 11.37 -2.33
CA SER A 665 -29.29 12.42 -2.73
C SER A 665 -28.01 11.93 -3.41
N CYS A 666 -27.80 10.60 -3.51
CA CYS A 666 -26.62 10.03 -4.15
C CYS A 666 -26.61 10.33 -5.65
N PRO A 667 -25.57 11.02 -6.18
CA PRO A 667 -25.51 11.36 -7.59
C PRO A 667 -25.23 10.13 -8.50
N GLU A 668 -24.62 9.08 -7.94
CA GLU A 668 -24.30 7.86 -8.65
C GLU A 668 -25.40 6.81 -8.45
N ARG A 669 -26.30 6.71 -9.45
CA ARG A 669 -27.45 5.79 -9.42
C ARG A 669 -27.09 4.46 -10.05
N ASN A 670 -26.77 3.46 -9.24
CA ASN A 670 -26.45 2.11 -9.68
C ASN A 670 -27.36 1.07 -9.01
N ALA A 671 -27.32 -0.18 -9.47
CA ALA A 671 -28.22 -1.22 -9.00
C ALA A 671 -28.14 -1.45 -7.46
N LEU A 672 -27.00 -1.26 -6.83
CA LEU A 672 -26.86 -1.47 -5.37
C LEU A 672 -27.51 -0.32 -4.58
N VAL A 673 -27.32 0.94 -4.99
CA VAL A 673 -27.97 2.10 -4.38
C VAL A 673 -29.49 2.00 -4.52
N GLU A 674 -29.99 1.63 -5.71
CA GLU A 674 -31.43 1.44 -5.95
C GLU A 674 -32.00 0.29 -5.12
N THR A 675 -31.25 -0.80 -4.95
CA THR A 675 -31.64 -1.93 -4.11
C THR A 675 -31.83 -1.48 -2.64
N TRP A 676 -30.88 -0.73 -2.10
CA TRP A 676 -31.00 -0.20 -0.74
C TRP A 676 -32.20 0.73 -0.58
N GLN A 677 -32.46 1.60 -1.55
CA GLN A 677 -33.63 2.50 -1.52
C GLN A 677 -34.96 1.74 -1.59
N GLY A 678 -35.04 0.77 -2.50
CA GLY A 678 -36.23 -0.09 -2.60
C GLY A 678 -36.52 -0.84 -1.31
N TRP A 679 -35.49 -1.42 -0.69
CA TRP A 679 -35.60 -2.13 0.59
C TRP A 679 -36.03 -1.21 1.74
N LEU A 680 -35.42 -0.03 1.85
CA LEU A 680 -35.72 0.95 2.91
C LEU A 680 -37.14 1.51 2.79
N SER A 681 -37.66 1.67 1.56
CA SER A 681 -39.05 2.12 1.33
C SER A 681 -40.09 1.02 1.47
N GLY A 682 -39.69 -0.24 1.29
CA GLY A 682 -40.62 -1.39 1.18
C GLY A 682 -41.46 -1.38 -0.10
N ASP A 683 -41.10 -0.57 -1.11
CA ASP A 683 -41.87 -0.45 -2.37
C ASP A 683 -41.40 -1.49 -3.39
N GLU A 684 -42.18 -2.56 -3.58
CA GLU A 684 -41.91 -3.64 -4.54
C GLU A 684 -41.75 -3.12 -5.98
N ASN A 685 -42.39 -1.99 -6.34
CA ASN A 685 -42.25 -1.41 -7.68
C ASN A 685 -40.81 -0.91 -7.96
N SER A 686 -40.03 -0.65 -6.92
CA SER A 686 -38.60 -0.25 -7.04
C SER A 686 -37.76 -1.31 -7.74
N VAL A 687 -38.17 -2.57 -7.75
CA VAL A 687 -37.44 -3.65 -8.47
C VAL A 687 -37.28 -3.35 -9.94
N SER A 688 -38.26 -2.70 -10.57
CA SER A 688 -38.17 -2.29 -11.98
C SER A 688 -37.07 -1.23 -12.22
N VAL A 689 -36.82 -0.35 -11.24
CA VAL A 689 -35.75 0.65 -11.28
C VAL A 689 -34.39 -0.02 -11.08
N ILE A 690 -34.29 -0.99 -10.15
CA ILE A 690 -33.08 -1.79 -9.95
C ILE A 690 -32.66 -2.47 -11.25
N GLU A 691 -33.63 -3.11 -11.91
CA GLU A 691 -33.38 -3.82 -13.16
C GLU A 691 -33.05 -2.89 -14.36
N ALA A 692 -33.46 -1.63 -14.30
CA ALA A 692 -33.04 -0.61 -15.29
C ALA A 692 -31.62 -0.07 -15.03
N SER A 693 -31.11 -0.15 -13.80
CA SER A 693 -29.86 0.45 -13.36
C SER A 693 -28.62 -0.33 -13.81
N SER A 694 -27.43 0.33 -13.82
CA SER A 694 -26.17 -0.31 -14.17
C SER A 694 -25.64 -1.23 -13.04
N VAL A 695 -25.01 -2.33 -13.44
CA VAL A 695 -24.22 -3.24 -12.59
C VAL A 695 -22.73 -3.18 -12.93
N ASP A 696 -22.32 -2.29 -13.85
CA ASP A 696 -20.93 -2.18 -14.27
C ASP A 696 -20.06 -1.64 -13.14
N LEU A 697 -19.04 -2.41 -12.75
CA LEU A 697 -18.11 -2.09 -11.66
C LEU A 697 -18.80 -1.85 -10.29
N VAL A 698 -20.00 -2.42 -10.10
CA VAL A 698 -20.75 -2.37 -8.84
C VAL A 698 -20.42 -3.61 -8.02
N PHE A 699 -19.60 -3.45 -6.96
CA PHE A 699 -19.05 -4.54 -6.17
C PHE A 699 -19.49 -4.45 -4.71
N PRO A 700 -20.58 -5.14 -4.31
CA PRO A 700 -21.05 -5.17 -2.92
C PRO A 700 -20.10 -5.98 -2.03
N PHE A 701 -19.76 -5.47 -0.85
CA PHE A 701 -18.86 -6.15 0.09
C PHE A 701 -19.30 -6.05 1.56
N ARG A 702 -20.24 -5.16 1.85
CA ARG A 702 -20.77 -4.97 3.21
C ARG A 702 -21.83 -6.01 3.51
N THR A 703 -21.75 -6.64 4.70
CA THR A 703 -22.74 -7.62 5.19
C THR A 703 -24.12 -7.01 5.25
N GLU A 704 -24.23 -5.74 5.56
CA GLU A 704 -25.47 -4.95 5.65
C GLU A 704 -26.23 -4.90 4.32
N SER A 705 -25.55 -5.11 3.18
CA SER A 705 -26.18 -5.19 1.86
C SER A 705 -26.85 -6.52 1.60
N TYR A 706 -26.68 -7.54 2.46
CA TYR A 706 -27.22 -8.87 2.21
C TYR A 706 -28.76 -8.86 2.24
N ALA A 707 -29.37 -8.29 3.28
CA ALA A 707 -30.83 -8.21 3.40
C ALA A 707 -31.49 -7.39 2.29
N PRO A 708 -30.99 -6.19 1.89
CA PRO A 708 -31.50 -5.49 0.70
C PRO A 708 -31.46 -6.33 -0.58
N LEU A 709 -30.37 -7.06 -0.82
CA LEU A 709 -30.21 -7.86 -2.02
C LEU A 709 -31.12 -9.11 -2.01
N GLU A 710 -31.30 -9.77 -0.86
CA GLU A 710 -32.31 -10.85 -0.72
C GLU A 710 -33.72 -10.32 -0.98
N TRP A 711 -34.08 -9.19 -0.37
CA TRP A 711 -35.37 -8.55 -0.60
C TRP A 711 -35.64 -8.30 -2.07
N ALA A 712 -34.66 -7.83 -2.84
CA ALA A 712 -34.83 -7.59 -4.27
C ALA A 712 -35.13 -8.91 -5.03
N ILE A 713 -34.44 -10.01 -4.67
CA ILE A 713 -34.71 -11.33 -5.28
C ILE A 713 -36.11 -11.84 -4.94
N GLU A 714 -36.53 -11.73 -3.67
CA GLU A 714 -37.85 -12.19 -3.20
C GLU A 714 -39.01 -11.43 -3.84
N ASN A 715 -38.79 -10.15 -4.21
CA ASN A 715 -39.78 -9.29 -4.85
C ASN A 715 -39.69 -9.29 -6.39
N GLY A 716 -39.07 -10.30 -7.00
CA GLY A 716 -39.07 -10.53 -8.42
C GLY A 716 -37.88 -9.96 -9.18
N GLY A 717 -36.78 -9.72 -8.48
CA GLY A 717 -35.50 -9.32 -9.08
C GLY A 717 -34.98 -10.36 -10.08
N SER A 718 -34.35 -9.86 -11.14
CA SER A 718 -33.83 -10.67 -12.23
C SER A 718 -32.35 -11.02 -12.05
N TRP A 719 -31.72 -11.31 -13.18
CA TRP A 719 -30.29 -11.62 -13.21
C TRP A 719 -29.38 -10.52 -12.63
N LYS A 720 -29.78 -9.24 -12.65
CA LYS A 720 -28.95 -8.15 -12.08
C LYS A 720 -28.87 -8.25 -10.57
N SER A 721 -30.03 -8.35 -9.89
CA SER A 721 -30.09 -8.58 -8.44
C SER A 721 -29.36 -9.86 -8.05
N ALA A 722 -29.55 -10.96 -8.85
CA ALA A 722 -28.84 -12.21 -8.63
C ALA A 722 -27.31 -12.09 -8.80
N TYR A 723 -26.86 -11.33 -9.78
CA TYR A 723 -25.43 -11.10 -10.04
C TYR A 723 -24.77 -10.34 -8.89
N VAL A 724 -25.42 -9.27 -8.42
CA VAL A 724 -24.90 -8.46 -7.30
C VAL A 724 -24.92 -9.26 -5.99
N LEU A 725 -26.01 -10.01 -5.70
CA LEU A 725 -26.06 -10.88 -4.52
C LEU A 725 -25.01 -11.99 -4.57
N ALA A 726 -24.80 -12.61 -5.73
CA ALA A 726 -23.80 -13.67 -5.90
C ALA A 726 -22.37 -13.17 -5.62
N MET A 727 -22.02 -11.92 -5.99
CA MET A 727 -20.74 -11.32 -5.63
C MET A 727 -20.58 -11.23 -4.12
N LEU A 728 -21.59 -10.75 -3.41
CA LEU A 728 -21.55 -10.66 -1.94
C LEU A 728 -21.48 -12.06 -1.31
N GLN A 729 -22.22 -13.04 -1.81
CA GLN A 729 -22.15 -14.43 -1.34
C GLN A 729 -20.74 -15.00 -1.47
N VAL A 730 -20.06 -14.76 -2.61
CA VAL A 730 -18.67 -15.22 -2.81
C VAL A 730 -17.73 -14.49 -1.83
N HIS A 731 -17.91 -13.20 -1.62
CA HIS A 731 -17.12 -12.44 -0.65
C HIS A 731 -17.27 -13.00 0.78
N LEU A 732 -18.47 -13.46 1.12
CA LEU A 732 -18.76 -14.10 2.40
C LEU A 732 -18.34 -15.59 2.47
N GLY A 733 -17.80 -16.14 1.35
CA GLY A 733 -17.35 -17.53 1.27
C GLY A 733 -18.44 -18.56 0.90
N TYR A 734 -19.55 -18.13 0.28
CA TYR A 734 -20.66 -18.98 -0.15
C TYR A 734 -20.68 -19.20 -1.66
N SER A 735 -19.52 -19.60 -2.24
CA SER A 735 -19.36 -19.76 -3.70
C SER A 735 -20.35 -20.77 -4.33
N ALA A 736 -20.70 -21.83 -3.61
CA ALA A 736 -21.66 -22.82 -4.11
C ALA A 736 -23.07 -22.23 -4.26
N SER A 737 -23.54 -21.45 -3.27
CA SER A 737 -24.83 -20.75 -3.33
C SER A 737 -24.87 -19.71 -4.44
N ALA A 738 -23.76 -18.98 -4.61
CA ALA A 738 -23.60 -18.00 -5.67
C ALA A 738 -23.68 -18.65 -7.06
N LEU A 739 -23.01 -19.78 -7.26
CA LEU A 739 -23.06 -20.54 -8.52
C LEU A 739 -24.47 -21.05 -8.82
N ASP A 740 -25.18 -21.60 -7.81
CA ASP A 740 -26.57 -22.05 -7.96
C ASP A 740 -27.49 -20.88 -8.38
N LEU A 741 -27.33 -19.72 -7.68
CA LEU A 741 -28.10 -18.51 -7.99
C LEU A 741 -27.85 -18.04 -9.42
N LEU A 742 -26.60 -17.93 -9.85
CA LEU A 742 -26.23 -17.53 -11.20
C LEU A 742 -26.68 -18.53 -12.28
N SER A 743 -26.78 -19.82 -11.94
CA SER A 743 -27.20 -20.84 -12.90
C SER A 743 -28.67 -20.75 -13.34
N ARG A 744 -29.46 -19.88 -12.67
CA ARG A 744 -30.91 -19.72 -12.98
C ARG A 744 -31.18 -18.74 -14.12
N TYR A 745 -30.16 -17.99 -14.59
CA TYR A 745 -30.32 -16.89 -15.54
C TYR A 745 -29.33 -16.98 -16.70
N GLU A 746 -29.71 -16.45 -17.85
CA GLU A 746 -28.90 -16.40 -19.08
C GLU A 746 -28.97 -15.00 -19.73
N PRO A 747 -28.37 -13.97 -19.07
CA PRO A 747 -28.44 -12.59 -19.57
C PRO A 747 -27.53 -12.34 -20.78
N SER A 748 -27.73 -11.16 -21.44
CA SER A 748 -26.82 -10.66 -22.47
C SER A 748 -25.72 -9.74 -21.86
N TYR A 749 -24.99 -10.23 -20.83
CA TYR A 749 -23.98 -9.46 -20.10
C TYR A 749 -22.72 -10.32 -19.88
N ALA A 750 -21.64 -9.96 -20.55
CA ALA A 750 -20.43 -10.79 -20.61
C ALA A 750 -19.73 -11.03 -19.23
N PRO A 751 -19.58 -10.01 -18.35
CA PRO A 751 -18.95 -10.21 -17.03
C PRO A 751 -19.69 -11.27 -16.17
N TYR A 752 -21.00 -11.42 -16.34
CA TYR A 752 -21.80 -12.43 -15.66
C TYR A 752 -21.28 -13.85 -15.90
N TYR A 753 -21.04 -14.18 -17.16
CA TYR A 753 -20.56 -15.51 -17.55
C TYR A 753 -19.10 -15.72 -17.14
N ALA A 754 -18.27 -14.68 -17.26
CA ALA A 754 -16.88 -14.75 -16.80
C ALA A 754 -16.81 -15.01 -15.28
N PHE A 755 -17.66 -14.35 -14.51
CA PHE A 755 -17.74 -14.56 -13.07
C PHE A 755 -18.30 -15.96 -12.73
N ARG A 756 -19.34 -16.41 -13.40
CA ARG A 756 -19.89 -17.78 -13.22
C ARG A 756 -18.83 -18.86 -13.51
N ALA A 757 -18.00 -18.64 -14.54
CA ALA A 757 -16.91 -19.54 -14.88
C ALA A 757 -15.83 -19.61 -13.79
N GLN A 758 -15.52 -18.52 -13.12
CA GLN A 758 -14.56 -18.49 -11.99
C GLN A 758 -15.04 -19.34 -10.80
N LEU A 759 -16.34 -19.49 -10.63
CA LEU A 759 -16.95 -20.28 -9.55
C LEU A 759 -17.07 -21.77 -9.86
N GLY A 760 -16.45 -22.24 -10.93
CA GLY A 760 -16.55 -23.62 -11.39
C GLY A 760 -17.63 -23.86 -12.43
N GLY A 761 -18.14 -22.81 -13.06
CA GLY A 761 -19.02 -22.88 -14.21
C GLY A 761 -18.37 -23.55 -15.42
N ALA A 762 -19.19 -23.88 -16.45
CA ALA A 762 -18.75 -24.59 -17.64
C ALA A 762 -17.80 -23.70 -18.50
N GLU A 763 -16.95 -24.35 -19.31
CA GLU A 763 -16.14 -23.68 -20.34
C GLU A 763 -17.02 -22.88 -21.32
N SER A 764 -18.24 -23.35 -21.58
CA SER A 764 -19.24 -22.62 -22.38
C SER A 764 -19.53 -21.21 -21.88
N ASP A 765 -19.37 -20.95 -20.58
CA ASP A 765 -19.55 -19.60 -20.01
C ASP A 765 -18.49 -18.64 -20.53
N LEU A 766 -17.20 -19.03 -20.53
CA LEU A 766 -16.14 -18.19 -21.10
C LEU A 766 -16.33 -18.00 -22.61
N ARG A 767 -16.76 -19.01 -23.34
CA ARG A 767 -17.09 -18.92 -24.77
C ARG A 767 -18.25 -17.93 -24.98
N ARG A 768 -19.28 -17.97 -24.14
CA ARG A 768 -20.42 -17.04 -24.20
C ARG A 768 -20.00 -15.61 -23.86
N ALA A 769 -19.11 -15.41 -22.87
CA ALA A 769 -18.55 -14.10 -22.54
C ALA A 769 -17.77 -13.50 -23.74
N ILE A 770 -16.97 -14.33 -24.44
CA ILE A 770 -16.23 -13.93 -25.65
C ILE A 770 -17.20 -13.56 -26.81
N GLU A 771 -18.31 -14.28 -26.99
CA GLU A 771 -19.32 -13.95 -28.00
C GLU A 771 -19.98 -12.60 -27.72
N LEU A 772 -20.34 -12.32 -26.45
CA LEU A 772 -21.01 -11.09 -26.05
C LEU A 772 -20.09 -9.86 -26.09
N ALA A 773 -18.81 -10.03 -25.75
CA ALA A 773 -17.82 -8.96 -25.75
C ALA A 773 -16.50 -9.42 -26.41
N PRO A 774 -16.45 -9.48 -27.76
CA PRO A 774 -15.28 -10.01 -28.47
C PRO A 774 -14.00 -9.21 -28.30
N SER A 775 -14.10 -7.93 -27.96
CA SER A 775 -12.96 -7.04 -27.72
C SER A 775 -12.34 -7.20 -26.34
N GLU A 776 -13.07 -7.75 -25.35
CA GLU A 776 -12.56 -7.95 -23.99
C GLU A 776 -11.59 -9.15 -23.95
N TRP A 777 -10.33 -8.84 -23.76
CA TRP A 777 -9.22 -9.78 -23.85
C TRP A 777 -9.17 -10.78 -22.67
N ARG A 778 -9.64 -10.39 -21.49
CA ARG A 778 -9.57 -11.21 -20.26
C ARG A 778 -10.36 -12.51 -20.38
N TYR A 779 -11.47 -12.51 -21.11
CA TYR A 779 -12.26 -13.74 -21.32
C TYR A 779 -11.51 -14.76 -22.17
N ARG A 780 -10.78 -14.28 -23.22
CA ARG A 780 -9.94 -15.15 -24.03
C ARG A 780 -8.75 -15.67 -23.25
N GLN A 781 -8.12 -14.79 -22.45
CA GLN A 781 -7.02 -15.18 -21.57
C GLN A 781 -7.47 -16.27 -20.58
N ALA A 782 -8.61 -16.06 -19.89
CA ALA A 782 -9.16 -17.02 -18.94
C ALA A 782 -9.45 -18.37 -19.59
N LEU A 783 -10.06 -18.36 -20.80
CA LEU A 783 -10.30 -19.58 -21.55
C LEU A 783 -8.99 -20.25 -21.98
N ALA A 784 -8.02 -19.50 -22.47
CA ALA A 784 -6.72 -20.02 -22.88
C ALA A 784 -5.95 -20.64 -21.72
N LEU A 785 -5.99 -20.02 -20.53
CA LEU A 785 -5.36 -20.55 -19.31
C LEU A 785 -6.06 -21.83 -18.82
N LYS A 786 -7.38 -21.91 -18.93
CA LYS A 786 -8.13 -23.14 -18.62
C LYS A 786 -7.72 -24.28 -19.57
N ILE A 787 -7.72 -24.03 -20.87
CA ILE A 787 -7.27 -24.98 -21.91
C ILE A 787 -5.80 -25.38 -21.69
N TYR A 788 -4.94 -24.43 -21.27
CA TYR A 788 -3.56 -24.71 -20.91
C TYR A 788 -3.44 -25.68 -19.73
N ALA A 789 -4.22 -25.46 -18.67
CA ALA A 789 -4.25 -26.35 -17.49
C ALA A 789 -4.73 -27.78 -17.84
N GLU A 790 -5.58 -27.92 -18.84
CA GLU A 790 -6.04 -29.21 -19.37
C GLU A 790 -5.04 -29.89 -20.32
N GLY A 791 -3.92 -29.23 -20.64
CA GLY A 791 -2.88 -29.73 -21.54
C GLY A 791 -3.24 -29.66 -23.05
N ASN A 792 -4.31 -28.97 -23.41
CA ASN A 792 -4.84 -28.91 -24.78
C ASN A 792 -4.24 -27.71 -25.57
N TYR A 793 -2.90 -27.62 -25.59
CA TYR A 793 -2.14 -26.44 -26.06
C TYR A 793 -2.47 -26.02 -27.49
N ALA A 794 -2.73 -27.01 -28.41
CA ALA A 794 -3.05 -26.73 -29.82
C ALA A 794 -4.37 -25.94 -29.96
N GLU A 795 -5.38 -26.21 -29.13
CA GLU A 795 -6.63 -25.44 -29.09
C GLU A 795 -6.41 -24.03 -28.54
N GLY A 796 -5.65 -23.90 -27.45
CA GLY A 796 -5.28 -22.60 -26.89
C GLY A 796 -4.54 -21.71 -27.88
N ILE A 797 -3.59 -22.27 -28.62
CA ILE A 797 -2.86 -21.57 -29.69
C ILE A 797 -3.85 -21.11 -30.78
N LYS A 798 -4.77 -21.97 -31.23
CA LYS A 798 -5.78 -21.64 -32.25
C LYS A 798 -6.70 -20.50 -31.75
N LEU A 799 -7.07 -20.51 -30.47
CA LEU A 799 -7.91 -19.48 -29.85
C LEU A 799 -7.23 -18.10 -29.88
N LEU A 800 -5.92 -18.05 -29.59
CA LEU A 800 -5.19 -16.79 -29.48
C LEU A 800 -4.52 -16.31 -30.76
N ASP A 801 -4.24 -17.16 -31.75
CA ASP A 801 -3.42 -16.88 -32.92
C ASP A 801 -3.88 -15.62 -33.70
N ARG A 802 -5.15 -15.59 -34.10
CA ARG A 802 -5.74 -14.44 -34.82
C ARG A 802 -5.93 -13.23 -33.93
N TYR A 803 -6.26 -13.45 -32.67
CA TYR A 803 -6.49 -12.35 -31.71
C TYR A 803 -5.20 -11.61 -31.42
N TYR A 804 -4.13 -12.34 -31.08
CA TYR A 804 -2.79 -11.76 -30.87
C TYR A 804 -2.31 -10.99 -32.09
N ALA A 805 -2.48 -11.50 -33.32
CA ALA A 805 -2.06 -10.84 -34.55
C ALA A 805 -2.65 -9.41 -34.72
N SER A 806 -3.84 -9.16 -34.19
CA SER A 806 -4.50 -7.84 -34.19
C SER A 806 -4.33 -7.04 -32.90
N HIS A 807 -3.78 -7.62 -31.81
CA HIS A 807 -3.64 -7.02 -30.48
C HIS A 807 -2.22 -7.20 -29.92
N LYS A 808 -1.19 -7.02 -30.74
CA LYS A 808 0.23 -7.24 -30.40
C LYS A 808 0.73 -6.39 -29.22
N SER A 809 0.08 -5.25 -28.94
CA SER A 809 0.40 -4.37 -27.82
C SER A 809 -0.14 -4.86 -26.47
N ASN A 810 -1.05 -5.86 -26.47
CA ASN A 810 -1.55 -6.44 -25.23
C ASN A 810 -0.59 -7.53 -24.74
N PHE A 811 0.26 -7.16 -23.76
CA PHE A 811 1.29 -8.07 -23.26
C PHE A 811 0.71 -9.23 -22.42
N HIS A 812 -0.47 -9.09 -21.81
CA HIS A 812 -1.13 -10.19 -21.09
C HIS A 812 -1.53 -11.33 -22.02
N ILE A 813 -2.05 -10.98 -23.19
CA ILE A 813 -2.35 -11.96 -24.24
C ILE A 813 -1.06 -12.54 -24.82
N ALA A 814 -0.02 -11.72 -25.02
CA ALA A 814 1.27 -12.19 -25.51
C ALA A 814 1.91 -13.19 -24.54
N ASP A 815 1.92 -12.91 -23.24
CA ASP A 815 2.42 -13.79 -22.18
C ASP A 815 1.70 -15.15 -22.19
N THR A 816 0.37 -15.14 -22.20
CA THR A 816 -0.44 -16.37 -22.24
C THR A 816 -0.19 -17.16 -23.53
N TYR A 817 -0.05 -16.48 -24.65
CA TYR A 817 0.21 -17.08 -25.95
C TYR A 817 1.61 -17.72 -25.99
N LEU A 818 2.62 -17.04 -25.41
CA LEU A 818 3.99 -17.57 -25.27
C LEU A 818 3.99 -18.83 -24.40
N LYS A 819 3.31 -18.84 -23.27
CA LYS A 819 3.18 -20.04 -22.41
C LYS A 819 2.61 -21.23 -23.17
N LEU A 820 1.57 -21.01 -23.96
CA LEU A 820 0.99 -22.07 -24.83
C LEU A 820 1.95 -22.56 -25.91
N LEU A 821 2.68 -21.63 -26.57
CA LEU A 821 3.64 -21.98 -27.63
C LEU A 821 4.82 -22.77 -27.05
N ILE A 822 5.34 -22.39 -25.90
CA ILE A 822 6.42 -23.09 -25.21
C ILE A 822 5.97 -24.49 -24.80
N ALA A 823 4.81 -24.60 -24.15
CA ALA A 823 4.24 -25.90 -23.75
C ALA A 823 3.95 -26.83 -24.94
N ALA A 824 3.55 -26.25 -26.09
CA ALA A 824 3.36 -26.99 -27.33
C ALA A 824 4.69 -27.25 -28.10
N ARG A 825 5.83 -26.77 -27.60
CA ARG A 825 7.15 -26.85 -28.24
C ARG A 825 7.23 -26.14 -29.61
N GLU A 826 6.39 -25.13 -29.81
CA GLU A 826 6.37 -24.30 -31.03
C GLU A 826 7.42 -23.17 -30.93
N TYR A 827 8.69 -23.50 -30.57
CA TYR A 827 9.76 -22.56 -30.23
C TYR A 827 10.06 -21.54 -31.34
N HIS A 828 10.01 -21.90 -32.60
CA HIS A 828 10.21 -20.96 -33.71
C HIS A 828 9.12 -19.90 -33.82
N LYS A 829 7.90 -20.25 -33.40
CA LYS A 829 6.78 -19.30 -33.36
C LYS A 829 6.88 -18.44 -32.11
N ALA A 830 7.21 -19.04 -30.98
CA ALA A 830 7.46 -18.34 -29.71
C ALA A 830 8.58 -17.30 -29.87
N ASP A 831 9.69 -17.65 -30.57
CA ASP A 831 10.79 -16.75 -30.85
C ASP A 831 10.35 -15.50 -31.63
N ARG A 832 9.50 -15.64 -32.64
CA ARG A 832 8.95 -14.47 -33.36
C ARG A 832 8.09 -13.61 -32.46
N VAL A 833 7.24 -14.20 -31.62
CA VAL A 833 6.35 -13.47 -30.70
C VAL A 833 7.17 -12.71 -29.68
N ILE A 834 8.09 -13.39 -28.96
CA ILE A 834 8.86 -12.77 -27.88
C ILE A 834 9.84 -11.73 -28.40
N SER A 835 10.27 -11.83 -29.67
CA SER A 835 11.13 -10.84 -30.30
C SER A 835 10.42 -9.54 -30.67
N GLU A 836 9.09 -9.52 -30.77
CA GLU A 836 8.28 -8.36 -31.16
C GLU A 836 7.55 -7.70 -29.98
N VAL A 837 7.30 -8.42 -28.86
CA VAL A 837 6.49 -7.92 -27.73
C VAL A 837 7.25 -6.88 -26.91
N ASN A 838 6.51 -5.85 -26.45
CA ASN A 838 6.95 -4.91 -25.42
C ASN A 838 6.15 -5.17 -24.14
N ILE A 839 6.83 -5.40 -23.03
CA ILE A 839 6.24 -5.65 -21.72
C ILE A 839 6.54 -4.48 -20.81
N LEU A 840 5.51 -3.89 -20.23
CA LEU A 840 5.66 -2.98 -19.09
C LEU A 840 5.62 -3.82 -17.82
N PRO A 841 6.72 -3.88 -17.05
CA PRO A 841 6.81 -4.76 -15.90
C PRO A 841 6.02 -4.21 -14.71
N PHE A 842 5.67 -5.11 -13.80
CA PHE A 842 5.43 -4.78 -12.41
C PHE A 842 6.72 -5.00 -11.59
N GLU A 843 6.80 -4.41 -10.40
CA GLU A 843 7.96 -4.53 -9.50
C GLU A 843 8.29 -6.02 -9.21
N GLY A 844 9.56 -6.39 -9.39
CA GLY A 844 10.04 -7.76 -9.17
C GLY A 844 9.75 -8.77 -10.30
N GLN A 845 9.22 -8.33 -11.45
CA GLN A 845 8.95 -9.23 -12.58
C GLN A 845 10.26 -9.69 -13.24
N SER A 846 10.41 -11.03 -13.42
CA SER A 846 11.52 -11.67 -14.16
C SER A 846 11.07 -12.77 -15.13
N GLY A 847 9.80 -13.13 -15.12
CA GLY A 847 9.26 -14.26 -15.89
C GLY A 847 9.40 -14.14 -17.41
N SER A 848 9.44 -12.92 -17.94
CA SER A 848 9.66 -12.69 -19.38
C SER A 848 11.08 -13.04 -19.83
N HIS A 849 12.11 -12.81 -18.99
CA HIS A 849 13.47 -13.26 -19.27
C HIS A 849 13.58 -14.78 -19.22
N ILE A 850 12.91 -15.44 -18.25
CA ILE A 850 12.89 -16.91 -18.18
C ILE A 850 12.35 -17.50 -19.49
N MET A 851 11.25 -16.97 -20.02
CA MET A 851 10.69 -17.40 -21.31
C MET A 851 11.64 -17.12 -22.49
N TRP A 852 12.30 -15.96 -22.50
CA TRP A 852 13.28 -15.61 -23.52
C TRP A 852 14.43 -16.61 -23.54
N ARG A 853 15.04 -16.86 -22.38
CA ARG A 853 16.14 -17.80 -22.20
C ARG A 853 15.76 -19.23 -22.61
N ASP A 854 14.61 -19.72 -22.15
CA ASP A 854 14.07 -21.04 -22.46
C ASP A 854 13.91 -21.25 -23.98
N ILE A 855 13.23 -20.32 -24.65
CA ILE A 855 13.04 -20.37 -26.10
C ILE A 855 14.38 -20.44 -26.83
N LYS A 856 15.36 -19.58 -26.48
CA LYS A 856 16.66 -19.51 -27.15
C LYS A 856 17.48 -20.78 -26.93
N LEU A 857 17.50 -21.33 -25.71
CA LEU A 857 18.24 -22.58 -25.42
C LEU A 857 17.63 -23.78 -26.11
N HIS A 858 16.30 -23.88 -26.22
CA HIS A 858 15.65 -24.95 -26.98
C HIS A 858 15.98 -24.86 -28.49
N LEU A 859 15.98 -23.66 -29.05
CA LEU A 859 16.39 -23.44 -30.46
C LEU A 859 17.89 -23.71 -30.68
N ALA A 860 18.73 -23.46 -29.67
CA ALA A 860 20.15 -23.84 -29.68
C ALA A 860 20.28 -25.37 -29.69
N ALA A 861 19.59 -26.09 -28.82
CA ALA A 861 19.59 -27.55 -28.75
C ALA A 861 19.15 -28.17 -30.08
N GLU A 862 18.03 -27.70 -30.66
CA GLU A 862 17.57 -28.15 -31.97
C GLU A 862 18.63 -27.89 -33.07
N SER A 863 19.31 -26.75 -33.03
CA SER A 863 20.35 -26.39 -33.99
C SER A 863 21.60 -27.28 -33.83
N ILE A 864 21.97 -27.62 -32.59
CA ILE A 864 23.06 -28.55 -32.31
C ILE A 864 22.74 -29.96 -32.86
N ASP A 865 21.53 -30.45 -32.59
CA ASP A 865 21.09 -31.78 -33.06
C ASP A 865 21.04 -31.88 -34.58
N ARG A 866 20.74 -30.77 -35.25
CA ARG A 866 20.81 -30.64 -36.73
C ARG A 866 22.20 -30.32 -37.30
N GLY A 867 23.23 -30.26 -36.46
CA GLY A 867 24.62 -29.94 -36.88
C GLY A 867 24.86 -28.47 -37.30
N LYS A 868 23.90 -27.57 -37.01
CA LYS A 868 23.99 -26.13 -37.36
C LYS A 868 24.67 -25.33 -36.23
N LEU A 869 25.93 -25.67 -35.94
CA LEU A 869 26.65 -25.21 -34.75
C LEU A 869 26.83 -23.69 -34.68
N LYS A 870 27.00 -22.99 -35.81
CA LYS A 870 27.08 -21.53 -35.82
C LYS A 870 25.75 -20.88 -35.44
N LYS A 871 24.62 -21.46 -35.86
CA LYS A 871 23.30 -21.00 -35.48
C LYS A 871 22.98 -21.29 -34.01
N ALA A 872 23.43 -22.47 -33.53
CA ALA A 872 23.30 -22.80 -32.11
C ALA A 872 24.06 -21.78 -31.22
N MET A 873 25.30 -21.45 -31.60
CA MET A 873 26.11 -20.46 -30.88
C MET A 873 25.44 -19.06 -30.86
N HIS A 874 24.77 -18.69 -31.95
CA HIS A 874 23.99 -17.44 -31.98
C HIS A 874 22.83 -17.45 -30.95
N TYR A 875 22.03 -18.50 -30.91
CA TYR A 875 20.95 -18.63 -29.95
C TYR A 875 21.44 -18.67 -28.50
N VAL A 876 22.55 -19.35 -28.19
CA VAL A 876 23.13 -19.35 -26.84
C VAL A 876 23.62 -17.94 -26.46
N LYS A 877 24.14 -17.14 -27.38
CA LYS A 877 24.51 -15.75 -27.11
C LYS A 877 23.27 -14.88 -26.85
N GLU A 878 22.22 -15.07 -27.63
CA GLU A 878 20.97 -14.37 -27.43
C GLU A 878 20.30 -14.75 -26.07
N SER A 879 20.46 -16.01 -25.59
CA SER A 879 19.88 -16.39 -24.27
C SER A 879 20.51 -15.63 -23.10
N LEU A 880 21.74 -15.17 -23.25
CA LEU A 880 22.44 -14.33 -22.25
C LEU A 880 22.03 -12.85 -22.29
N GLU A 881 21.24 -12.44 -23.28
CA GLU A 881 20.75 -11.07 -23.38
C GLU A 881 19.56 -10.85 -22.44
N TRP A 882 19.46 -9.65 -21.88
CA TRP A 882 18.34 -9.18 -21.05
C TRP A 882 17.65 -8.02 -21.79
N PRO A 883 16.73 -8.32 -22.70
CA PRO A 883 16.15 -7.26 -23.52
C PRO A 883 15.22 -6.35 -22.70
N GLU A 884 15.57 -5.07 -22.53
CA GLU A 884 14.80 -4.07 -21.78
C GLU A 884 13.33 -3.97 -22.25
N ARG A 885 13.06 -4.18 -23.54
CA ARG A 885 11.67 -4.22 -24.07
C ARG A 885 10.80 -5.32 -23.47
N LEU A 886 11.40 -6.33 -22.81
CA LEU A 886 10.69 -7.35 -22.04
C LEU A 886 10.47 -6.94 -20.57
N GLY A 887 10.80 -5.69 -20.21
CA GLY A 887 10.67 -5.19 -18.85
C GLY A 887 11.65 -5.81 -17.87
N VAL A 888 12.83 -6.22 -18.34
CA VAL A 888 13.85 -6.87 -17.53
C VAL A 888 15.21 -6.21 -17.73
N GLY A 889 16.03 -6.18 -16.69
CA GLY A 889 17.44 -5.80 -16.72
C GLY A 889 18.29 -6.89 -16.07
N ARG A 890 19.56 -6.96 -16.42
CA ARG A 890 20.48 -7.96 -15.87
C ARG A 890 20.83 -7.63 -14.41
N PRO A 891 20.66 -8.54 -13.46
CA PRO A 891 21.26 -8.44 -12.13
C PRO A 891 22.79 -8.53 -12.20
N TYR A 892 23.48 -8.35 -11.07
CA TYR A 892 24.93 -8.63 -11.03
C TYR A 892 25.24 -10.13 -11.20
N ASP A 893 26.45 -10.43 -11.63
CA ASP A 893 26.86 -11.79 -12.09
C ASP A 893 26.74 -12.87 -11.01
N ASP A 894 26.92 -12.51 -9.73
CA ASP A 894 26.77 -13.43 -8.58
C ASP A 894 25.33 -13.92 -8.34
N LEU A 895 24.34 -13.29 -8.99
CA LEU A 895 22.93 -13.62 -8.90
C LEU A 895 22.39 -14.34 -10.15
N VAL A 896 23.23 -14.58 -11.15
CA VAL A 896 22.85 -15.19 -12.43
C VAL A 896 23.65 -16.47 -12.64
N SER A 897 22.95 -17.60 -12.78
CA SER A 897 23.61 -18.84 -13.22
C SER A 897 23.59 -18.94 -14.76
N GLU A 898 24.79 -19.08 -15.35
CA GLU A 898 25.00 -19.31 -16.78
C GLU A 898 25.45 -20.75 -17.09
N ASP A 899 25.22 -21.68 -16.18
CA ASP A 899 25.68 -23.07 -16.28
C ASP A 899 25.18 -23.77 -17.56
N LEU A 900 23.91 -23.56 -17.92
CA LEU A 900 23.34 -24.13 -19.14
C LEU A 900 23.99 -23.55 -20.38
N GLU A 901 24.18 -22.25 -20.47
CA GLU A 901 24.84 -21.58 -21.59
C GLU A 901 26.26 -22.03 -21.72
N ASN A 902 26.98 -22.11 -20.60
CA ASN A 902 28.36 -22.61 -20.58
C ASN A 902 28.44 -24.08 -21.03
N MET A 903 27.55 -24.93 -20.59
CA MET A 903 27.41 -26.31 -21.03
C MET A 903 27.13 -26.39 -22.54
N PHE A 904 26.16 -25.60 -23.05
CA PHE A 904 25.88 -25.54 -24.49
C PHE A 904 27.05 -25.09 -25.31
N LEU A 905 27.80 -24.08 -24.89
CA LEU A 905 29.01 -23.59 -25.53
C LEU A 905 30.11 -24.67 -25.52
N ALA A 906 30.29 -25.38 -24.40
CA ALA A 906 31.21 -26.51 -24.30
C ALA A 906 30.86 -27.60 -25.31
N VAL A 907 29.56 -28.00 -25.41
CA VAL A 907 29.11 -28.99 -26.43
C VAL A 907 29.35 -28.50 -27.84
N ILE A 908 29.08 -27.24 -28.15
CA ILE A 908 29.28 -26.65 -29.47
C ILE A 908 30.79 -26.70 -29.84
N TYR A 909 31.69 -26.29 -28.96
CA TYR A 909 33.13 -26.29 -29.22
C TYR A 909 33.70 -27.74 -29.30
N HIS A 910 33.24 -28.63 -28.47
CA HIS A 910 33.57 -30.06 -28.56
C HIS A 910 33.18 -30.61 -29.96
N ARG A 911 31.96 -30.37 -30.43
CA ARG A 911 31.50 -30.81 -31.76
C ARG A 911 32.20 -30.11 -32.92
N LEU A 912 32.82 -28.94 -32.71
CA LEU A 912 33.69 -28.25 -33.65
C LEU A 912 35.12 -28.80 -33.61
N GLY A 913 35.49 -29.65 -32.65
CA GLY A 913 36.84 -30.20 -32.46
C GLY A 913 37.78 -29.25 -31.69
N ASP A 914 37.27 -28.22 -31.03
CA ASP A 914 38.02 -27.28 -30.19
C ASP A 914 37.89 -27.65 -28.72
N GLU A 915 38.66 -28.68 -28.32
CA GLU A 915 38.62 -29.21 -26.96
C GLU A 915 39.15 -28.22 -25.92
N SER A 916 40.00 -27.29 -26.31
CA SER A 916 40.52 -26.26 -25.38
C SER A 916 39.44 -25.32 -24.94
N ARG A 917 38.62 -24.81 -25.86
CA ARG A 917 37.49 -23.93 -25.53
C ARG A 917 36.39 -24.71 -24.86
N ALA A 918 36.12 -25.95 -25.29
CA ALA A 918 35.11 -26.79 -24.63
C ALA A 918 35.43 -26.98 -23.14
N SER A 919 36.68 -27.32 -22.80
CA SER A 919 37.12 -27.45 -21.40
C SER A 919 37.07 -26.14 -20.63
N SER A 920 37.36 -25.01 -21.28
CA SER A 920 37.31 -23.67 -20.66
C SER A 920 35.87 -23.32 -20.22
N TYR A 921 34.87 -23.57 -21.08
CA TYR A 921 33.46 -23.29 -20.74
C TYR A 921 32.93 -24.30 -19.71
N LEU A 922 33.32 -25.56 -19.80
CA LEU A 922 32.91 -26.58 -18.83
C LEU A 922 33.43 -26.27 -17.41
N ALA A 923 34.57 -25.61 -17.29
CA ALA A 923 35.13 -25.22 -16.00
C ALA A 923 34.30 -24.15 -15.26
N PHE A 924 33.38 -23.47 -15.94
CA PHE A 924 32.44 -22.53 -15.36
C PHE A 924 31.08 -23.15 -14.94
N VAL A 925 30.86 -24.42 -15.26
CA VAL A 925 29.63 -25.14 -14.87
C VAL A 925 29.78 -25.64 -13.42
N GLU A 926 29.06 -25.04 -12.51
CA GLU A 926 29.08 -25.37 -11.08
C GLU A 926 28.01 -26.42 -10.72
N ASP A 927 26.88 -26.44 -11.45
CA ASP A 927 25.81 -27.42 -11.19
C ASP A 927 26.20 -28.82 -11.65
N ALA A 928 26.21 -29.76 -10.69
CA ALA A 928 26.64 -31.14 -10.92
C ALA A 928 25.71 -31.91 -11.90
N ASP A 929 24.45 -31.57 -12.00
CA ASP A 929 23.51 -32.26 -12.90
C ASP A 929 23.65 -31.75 -14.32
N ILE A 930 23.95 -30.43 -14.51
CA ILE A 930 24.30 -29.85 -15.81
C ILE A 930 25.66 -30.40 -16.29
N ALA A 931 26.65 -30.56 -15.40
CA ALA A 931 27.90 -31.20 -15.73
C ALA A 931 27.73 -32.68 -16.20
N LYS A 932 26.86 -33.45 -15.53
CA LYS A 932 26.50 -34.81 -16.01
C LYS A 932 25.77 -34.79 -17.35
N LEU A 933 24.92 -33.77 -17.58
CA LEU A 933 24.27 -33.63 -18.88
C LEU A 933 25.32 -33.42 -19.99
N TYR A 934 26.37 -32.57 -19.78
CA TYR A 934 27.45 -32.43 -20.71
C TYR A 934 28.15 -33.78 -21.06
N GLU A 935 28.48 -34.58 -20.05
CA GLU A 935 29.09 -35.92 -20.25
C GLU A 935 28.24 -36.80 -21.17
N ARG A 936 26.91 -36.82 -20.92
CA ARG A 936 25.96 -37.62 -21.73
C ARG A 936 25.88 -37.15 -23.20
N VAL A 937 25.84 -35.86 -23.48
CA VAL A 937 25.63 -35.28 -24.80
C VAL A 937 26.94 -35.13 -25.60
N SER A 938 28.12 -35.19 -24.96
CA SER A 938 29.45 -35.13 -25.57
C SER A 938 29.97 -36.53 -25.93
N THR A 939 29.42 -37.62 -25.37
CA THR A 939 29.86 -38.97 -25.64
C THR A 939 29.30 -39.48 -26.97
N ARG A 940 30.16 -39.89 -27.89
CA ARG A 940 29.76 -40.54 -29.15
C ARG A 940 29.31 -41.98 -28.94
N VAL A 941 28.11 -42.31 -29.35
CA VAL A 941 27.60 -43.68 -29.36
C VAL A 941 27.32 -44.07 -30.81
N CYS A 942 27.86 -45.21 -31.28
CA CYS A 942 27.72 -45.69 -32.65
C CYS A 942 28.03 -44.61 -33.71
N GLY A 943 29.03 -43.75 -33.47
CA GLY A 943 29.45 -42.69 -34.40
C GLY A 943 28.58 -41.45 -34.45
N ARG A 944 27.55 -41.32 -33.59
CA ARG A 944 26.64 -40.16 -33.47
C ARG A 944 26.61 -39.65 -32.04
N TYR A 945 26.35 -38.36 -31.88
CA TYR A 945 26.06 -37.78 -30.57
C TYR A 945 24.59 -38.00 -30.22
N PRO A 946 24.26 -38.21 -28.92
CA PRO A 946 22.88 -38.21 -28.45
C PRO A 946 22.22 -36.86 -28.76
N SER A 947 20.89 -36.89 -28.92
CA SER A 947 20.09 -35.67 -29.02
C SER A 947 20.01 -34.94 -27.67
N ILE A 948 20.15 -33.61 -27.68
CA ILE A 948 20.13 -32.79 -26.49
C ILE A 948 18.70 -32.55 -26.01
N LEU A 949 17.76 -32.32 -26.93
CA LEU A 949 16.37 -31.97 -26.58
C LEU A 949 15.68 -32.97 -25.62
N PRO A 950 15.69 -34.29 -25.86
CA PRO A 950 15.07 -35.25 -24.93
C PRO A 950 15.74 -35.30 -23.55
N LEU A 951 17.02 -34.93 -23.48
CA LEU A 951 17.79 -34.94 -22.22
C LEU A 951 17.49 -33.69 -21.39
N LEU A 952 17.32 -32.51 -22.02
CA LEU A 952 16.85 -31.32 -21.36
C LEU A 952 15.45 -31.51 -20.78
N GLU A 953 14.55 -32.09 -21.56
CA GLU A 953 13.18 -32.41 -21.12
C GLU A 953 13.14 -33.38 -19.94
N SER A 954 14.10 -34.29 -19.80
CA SER A 954 14.20 -35.19 -18.66
C SER A 954 14.65 -34.50 -17.36
N LEU A 955 15.35 -33.38 -17.47
CA LEU A 955 15.74 -32.54 -16.32
C LEU A 955 14.55 -31.69 -15.85
N ASP A 956 13.76 -31.16 -16.75
CA ASP A 956 12.54 -30.42 -16.46
C ASP A 956 11.48 -31.28 -15.75
N ALA A 957 11.36 -32.55 -16.14
CA ALA A 957 10.38 -33.49 -15.59
C ALA A 957 10.71 -33.97 -14.15
N SER A 958 11.94 -33.79 -13.68
CA SER A 958 12.35 -34.20 -12.32
C SER A 958 11.80 -33.32 -11.18
N GLY A 959 11.20 -32.18 -11.52
CA GLY A 959 10.40 -31.33 -10.57
C GLY A 959 11.18 -30.61 -9.48
N ASP A 960 12.46 -30.89 -9.28
CA ASP A 960 13.23 -30.35 -8.14
C ASP A 960 14.04 -29.08 -8.43
N LYS A 961 14.17 -28.68 -9.71
CA LYS A 961 14.83 -27.43 -10.07
C LYS A 961 14.18 -26.81 -11.31
N LYS A 962 13.74 -25.58 -11.21
CA LYS A 962 13.48 -24.72 -12.38
C LYS A 962 14.83 -24.40 -13.03
N LEU A 963 15.26 -25.22 -13.98
CA LEU A 963 16.49 -24.99 -14.76
C LEU A 963 16.35 -23.87 -15.80
N PHE A 964 15.09 -23.44 -16.04
CA PHE A 964 14.77 -22.35 -16.99
C PHE A 964 13.99 -21.24 -16.29
#